data_865bc318d8a46d804ff950a767362739
#
_entry.id   865bc318d8a46d804ff950a767362739
#
_cell.length_a   1.000
_cell.length_b   1.000
_cell.length_c   1.000
_cell.angle_alpha   90.00
_cell.angle_beta   90.00
_cell.angle_gamma   90.00
#
_symmetry.space_group_name_H-M   'P 1'
#
loop_
_entity.id
_entity.type
_entity.pdbx_description
1 polymer ?
#
loop_
_entity_poly.entity_id
_entity_poly.type
_entity_poly.pdbx_seq_one_letter_code
_entity_poly.pdbx_strand_id
1 'polypeptide(L)'
;MTHLRSKRSSRPDRPRTALAAVLGLVAALGLGAIGDAHAAPPAKPGTAAKPGPAADRWTDRPHGFASLAGGTTGGAGGKVVTVTDQAALAKYAAAEEPYVIRVKGTLEMEPFGREIPVASDKTIIGVSDTAEIVHGGFTLDPGTHNVVIRNLTIRDTAVEGNWDCKDTDYDGIRLDTAHHVWIDHIRFSRICDGQLDIRKDSEYVTVSYNQFTDNNKTFGIGWTPNVTTQITVDHNWFRGTKQRNPSADNCAYAHLYNNYLSAQLSDGDPVWTYGNWSRGRTKMVIENSFYDGVQHPYQADATAELVQRGSVLRNTTGRHDAWGTAFDPREFYSYRLDPAAAVPALVKRFSGPQQRIGGPVTLHVPGDHPTVQAAVDAVPEGNDTPLAIAVAPGTYREKVFIPASKPNILLRGTGRDRSDTVIVFDTPAEYGGSTGSATVRIAANDVTARNLTFSNDFDEAAHELKGEQALAMKTTGDRIVFEDTAFLGNQDTLMTDSPKLTTVSRVYVRESYIEGDVDFVYGRATTVIERSVIRALSRGSDSNNGYITAASTWKGNPYGFLITRSKIVSDAPAGTYHLGRPWHPGGEPDAVAQVLIRETRLPAAVKSSPWTDMSGFSWKDARFTEHRNYGPGATVTADRPQMSDRDARSHTVTAYLAGTDGWAPHIRH
;
A
#
# COMPACT_ATOMS: atom_id res chain seq x y z
N MET A 1 -61.39 -15.81 23.47
CA MET A 1 -61.67 -16.69 24.60
C MET A 1 -60.34 -17.31 25.00
N THR A 2 -59.91 -16.84 26.05
CA THR A 2 -59.45 -17.35 27.34
C THR A 2 -57.96 -17.67 27.34
N HIS A 3 -57.09 -16.81 27.84
CA HIS A 3 -56.52 -16.66 29.23
C HIS A 3 -55.79 -17.93 29.69
N LEU A 4 -54.50 -17.91 30.12
CA LEU A 4 -53.93 -17.32 31.33
C LEU A 4 -52.42 -17.57 31.43
N ARG A 5 -51.61 -16.50 31.72
CA ARG A 5 -50.69 -16.24 32.83
C ARG A 5 -49.57 -17.26 33.15
N SER A 6 -48.33 -16.84 33.05
CA SER A 6 -47.48 -16.11 34.07
C SER A 6 -46.92 -17.01 35.18
N LYS A 7 -45.59 -17.04 35.27
CA LYS A 7 -44.91 -16.86 36.57
C LYS A 7 -43.42 -16.44 36.42
N ARG A 8 -43.11 -15.34 37.09
CA ARG A 8 -41.80 -14.84 37.42
C ARG A 8 -41.23 -15.60 38.65
N SER A 9 -39.90 -15.69 38.76
CA SER A 9 -39.15 -15.54 40.02
C SER A 9 -37.68 -15.43 39.64
N SER A 10 -37.01 -14.39 39.90
CA SER A 10 -36.50 -13.66 41.08
C SER A 10 -35.01 -13.93 41.26
N ARG A 11 -34.26 -12.81 41.17
CA ARG A 11 -32.81 -12.68 41.53
C ARG A 11 -32.60 -12.93 43.03
N PRO A 12 -31.34 -13.09 43.45
CA PRO A 12 -30.86 -12.05 44.38
C PRO A 12 -29.46 -11.47 44.05
N ASP A 13 -29.30 -10.28 44.65
CA ASP A 13 -28.21 -9.32 44.59
C ASP A 13 -27.00 -9.66 45.48
N ARG A 14 -25.79 -9.23 45.03
CA ARG A 14 -24.68 -8.46 45.64
C ARG A 14 -24.06 -8.94 46.99
N PRO A 15 -22.76 -8.56 47.31
CA PRO A 15 -22.33 -7.17 47.42
C PRO A 15 -20.92 -6.80 46.90
N ARG A 16 -20.76 -5.49 46.67
CA ARG A 16 -19.50 -4.74 46.50
C ARG A 16 -18.74 -4.61 47.83
N THR A 17 -17.41 -4.59 47.79
CA THR A 17 -16.59 -3.94 48.82
C THR A 17 -15.52 -3.06 48.16
N ALA A 18 -15.59 -1.78 48.46
CA ALA A 18 -14.55 -0.78 48.21
C ALA A 18 -13.62 -0.73 49.42
N LEU A 19 -12.35 -0.48 49.21
CA LEU A 19 -11.46 0.01 50.28
C LEU A 19 -10.60 1.16 49.72
N ALA A 20 -10.64 2.24 50.47
CA ALA A 20 -10.08 3.54 50.20
C ALA A 20 -8.65 3.70 50.69
N ALA A 21 -8.03 4.73 50.17
CA ALA A 21 -6.66 5.23 50.36
C ALA A 21 -6.31 5.64 51.78
N VAL A 22 -5.04 5.66 52.11
CA VAL A 22 -4.45 6.57 53.13
C VAL A 22 -3.11 7.12 52.60
N LEU A 23 -3.04 8.47 52.57
CA LEU A 23 -1.85 9.29 52.40
C LEU A 23 -0.89 9.15 53.60
N GLY A 24 0.39 9.18 53.35
CA GLY A 24 1.42 9.41 54.33
C GLY A 24 2.53 10.33 53.82
N LEU A 25 2.46 11.58 54.25
CA LEU A 25 3.43 12.68 54.00
C LEU A 25 4.49 12.61 55.13
N VAL A 26 5.79 12.53 54.79
CA VAL A 26 6.86 12.88 55.74
C VAL A 26 7.87 13.76 55.04
N ALA A 27 7.97 14.99 55.50
CA ALA A 27 9.01 15.93 55.14
C ALA A 27 10.23 15.73 56.09
N ALA A 28 11.43 15.74 55.54
CA ALA A 28 12.66 15.94 56.35
C ALA A 28 13.60 16.88 55.60
N LEU A 29 13.84 18.00 56.19
CA LEU A 29 14.88 18.99 55.85
C LEU A 29 16.27 18.44 56.25
N GLY A 30 17.25 18.63 55.39
CA GLY A 30 18.67 18.41 55.72
C GLY A 30 19.57 19.24 54.83
N LEU A 31 20.33 20.15 55.47
CA LEU A 31 21.26 21.11 54.87
C LEU A 31 22.48 20.46 54.19
N GLY A 32 22.88 21.01 53.10
CA GLY A 32 24.23 21.54 52.76
C GLY A 32 25.37 20.56 52.52
N ALA A 33 25.87 20.53 51.29
CA ALA A 33 27.28 20.55 50.96
C ALA A 33 27.50 20.98 49.50
N ILE A 34 28.29 22.05 49.33
CA ILE A 34 28.80 22.51 48.04
C ILE A 34 29.91 21.54 47.61
N GLY A 35 29.74 20.85 46.53
CA GLY A 35 30.73 19.96 45.94
C GLY A 35 30.94 20.28 44.48
N ASP A 36 32.21 20.48 44.11
CA ASP A 36 32.73 20.92 42.83
C ASP A 36 32.15 20.18 41.63
N ALA A 37 31.64 20.94 40.64
CA ALA A 37 31.23 20.44 39.34
C ALA A 37 32.46 20.04 38.51
N HIS A 38 32.80 18.77 38.49
CA HIS A 38 33.67 18.19 37.47
C HIS A 38 32.91 18.08 36.15
N ALA A 39 33.36 18.85 35.14
CA ALA A 39 32.87 18.73 33.78
C ALA A 39 33.09 17.31 33.24
N ALA A 40 32.02 16.67 32.80
CA ALA A 40 32.10 15.39 32.13
C ALA A 40 32.87 15.51 30.80
N PRO A 41 33.71 14.54 30.42
CA PRO A 41 34.44 14.58 29.16
C PRO A 41 33.49 14.56 27.96
N PRO A 42 33.82 15.19 26.81
CA PRO A 42 32.97 15.22 25.63
C PRO A 42 32.73 13.80 25.13
N ALA A 43 31.46 13.50 24.89
CA ALA A 43 31.02 12.23 24.28
C ALA A 43 31.68 12.06 22.89
N LYS A 44 32.28 10.88 22.67
CA LYS A 44 32.81 10.50 21.35
C LYS A 44 31.74 10.68 20.28
N PRO A 45 32.08 11.17 19.07
CA PRO A 45 31.10 11.28 17.97
C PRO A 45 30.50 9.90 17.69
N GLY A 46 29.23 9.75 17.96
CA GLY A 46 28.49 8.55 17.62
C GLY A 46 28.54 8.33 16.11
N THR A 47 28.88 7.14 15.71
CA THR A 47 28.76 6.70 14.30
C THR A 47 27.35 7.03 13.81
N ALA A 48 27.25 7.85 12.76
CA ALA A 48 25.98 8.17 12.15
C ALA A 48 25.23 6.87 11.81
N ALA A 49 24.04 6.71 12.36
CA ALA A 49 23.18 5.57 12.05
C ALA A 49 22.97 5.53 10.53
N LYS A 50 23.19 4.35 9.92
CA LYS A 50 22.88 4.14 8.50
C LYS A 50 21.41 4.51 8.27
N PRO A 51 21.07 5.27 7.20
CA PRO A 51 19.68 5.54 6.85
C PRO A 51 18.95 4.20 6.65
N GLY A 52 17.76 4.06 7.24
CA GLY A 52 16.90 2.91 7.01
C GLY A 52 16.54 2.73 5.52
N PRO A 53 15.95 1.58 5.14
CA PRO A 53 15.52 1.35 3.78
C PRO A 53 14.56 2.46 3.29
N ALA A 54 14.63 2.82 2.02
CA ALA A 54 13.87 3.91 1.41
C ALA A 54 12.35 3.84 1.65
N ALA A 55 11.81 2.64 1.82
CA ALA A 55 10.38 2.39 2.03
C ALA A 55 9.80 2.95 3.34
N ASP A 56 10.63 3.32 4.33
CA ASP A 56 10.18 3.76 5.65
C ASP A 56 10.27 5.30 5.83
N ARG A 57 10.65 6.05 4.78
CA ARG A 57 10.94 7.49 4.91
C ARG A 57 9.76 8.41 4.59
N TRP A 58 8.84 7.98 3.77
CA TRP A 58 7.64 8.76 3.44
C TRP A 58 6.38 7.94 3.60
N THR A 59 5.30 8.64 3.85
CA THR A 59 3.98 8.03 4.05
C THR A 59 3.09 8.32 2.85
N ASP A 60 2.01 7.55 2.71
CA ASP A 60 0.95 7.83 1.74
C ASP A 60 -0.08 8.84 2.27
N ARG A 61 0.14 9.36 3.46
CA ARG A 61 -0.70 10.36 4.12
C ARG A 61 0.05 11.65 4.33
N PRO A 62 -0.57 12.80 4.11
CA PRO A 62 0.04 14.09 4.40
C PRO A 62 0.32 14.24 5.90
N HIS A 63 1.34 15.03 6.19
CA HIS A 63 1.73 15.43 7.54
C HIS A 63 1.68 16.96 7.65
N GLY A 64 2.16 17.50 8.77
CA GLY A 64 2.19 18.95 8.97
C GLY A 64 0.80 19.58 8.91
N PHE A 65 0.72 20.82 8.47
CA PHE A 65 -0.56 21.54 8.45
C PHE A 65 -1.60 20.92 7.52
N ALA A 66 -1.23 20.27 6.41
CA ALA A 66 -2.17 19.60 5.55
C ALA A 66 -2.86 18.37 6.19
N SER A 67 -2.39 17.89 7.35
CA SER A 67 -3.02 16.80 8.10
C SER A 67 -4.04 17.26 9.14
N LEU A 68 -4.18 18.56 9.38
CA LEU A 68 -5.06 19.12 10.39
C LEU A 68 -6.47 19.40 9.86
N ALA A 69 -7.37 19.81 10.74
CA ALA A 69 -8.74 20.23 10.43
C ALA A 69 -9.52 19.29 9.46
N GLY A 70 -9.41 17.98 9.67
CA GLY A 70 -9.99 16.96 8.81
C GLY A 70 -8.97 16.31 7.86
N GLY A 71 -7.85 16.97 7.60
CA GLY A 71 -6.73 16.48 6.78
C GLY A 71 -7.00 16.49 5.29
N THR A 72 -5.96 16.16 4.53
CA THR A 72 -6.00 16.07 3.07
C THR A 72 -6.00 14.60 2.64
N THR A 73 -7.01 14.18 1.92
CA THR A 73 -7.17 12.81 1.40
C THR A 73 -7.07 12.75 -0.14
N GLY A 74 -7.10 13.92 -0.78
CA GLY A 74 -7.11 14.03 -2.24
C GLY A 74 -8.29 13.33 -2.88
N GLY A 75 -8.05 12.59 -3.94
CA GLY A 75 -9.08 11.82 -4.66
C GLY A 75 -9.46 10.48 -4.02
N ALA A 76 -9.20 10.30 -2.71
CA ALA A 76 -9.60 9.08 -2.01
C ALA A 76 -11.11 8.81 -2.14
N GLY A 77 -11.48 7.54 -2.32
CA GLY A 77 -12.87 7.15 -2.57
C GLY A 77 -13.35 7.38 -4.02
N GLY A 78 -12.59 8.08 -4.84
CA GLY A 78 -12.88 8.31 -6.25
C GLY A 78 -12.33 7.22 -7.18
N LYS A 79 -12.68 7.35 -8.47
CA LYS A 79 -12.14 6.46 -9.51
C LYS A 79 -10.66 6.71 -9.75
N VAL A 80 -9.91 5.66 -9.99
CA VAL A 80 -8.52 5.74 -10.44
C VAL A 80 -8.49 5.76 -11.97
N VAL A 81 -7.81 6.73 -12.56
CA VAL A 81 -7.64 6.85 -14.02
C VAL A 81 -6.16 7.02 -14.35
N THR A 82 -5.72 6.47 -15.47
CA THR A 82 -4.37 6.73 -16.01
C THR A 82 -4.49 7.61 -17.25
N VAL A 83 -3.75 8.73 -17.27
CA VAL A 83 -3.75 9.71 -18.36
C VAL A 83 -2.39 9.75 -19.04
N THR A 84 -2.40 9.86 -20.36
CA THR A 84 -1.23 9.91 -21.23
C THR A 84 -1.21 11.12 -22.16
N ASP A 85 -2.20 12.01 -22.02
CA ASP A 85 -2.36 13.22 -22.80
C ASP A 85 -3.01 14.35 -21.99
N GLN A 86 -2.86 15.57 -22.47
CA GLN A 86 -3.38 16.79 -21.86
C GLN A 86 -4.90 16.82 -21.75
N ALA A 87 -5.61 16.33 -22.76
CA ALA A 87 -7.08 16.41 -22.79
C ALA A 87 -7.70 15.54 -21.69
N ALA A 88 -7.19 14.32 -21.52
CA ALA A 88 -7.58 13.44 -20.45
C ALA A 88 -7.22 14.02 -19.06
N LEU A 89 -6.00 14.57 -18.91
CA LEU A 89 -5.59 15.22 -17.66
C LEU A 89 -6.54 16.38 -17.31
N ALA A 90 -6.78 17.30 -18.23
CA ALA A 90 -7.65 18.46 -18.03
C ALA A 90 -9.10 18.03 -17.68
N LYS A 91 -9.62 17.01 -18.38
CA LYS A 91 -10.96 16.48 -18.12
C LYS A 91 -11.12 15.98 -16.68
N TYR A 92 -10.20 15.15 -16.20
CA TYR A 92 -10.34 14.55 -14.89
C TYR A 92 -9.89 15.48 -13.75
N ALA A 93 -8.94 16.38 -14.00
CA ALA A 93 -8.53 17.38 -13.04
C ALA A 93 -9.65 18.39 -12.72
N ALA A 94 -10.41 18.80 -13.73
CA ALA A 94 -11.51 19.77 -13.58
C ALA A 94 -12.86 19.13 -13.21
N ALA A 95 -12.98 17.81 -13.14
CA ALA A 95 -14.25 17.14 -12.80
C ALA A 95 -14.68 17.45 -11.36
N GLU A 96 -15.99 17.49 -11.11
CA GLU A 96 -16.53 17.68 -9.75
C GLU A 96 -16.30 16.44 -8.86
N GLU A 97 -16.36 15.22 -9.45
CA GLU A 97 -16.21 13.98 -8.74
C GLU A 97 -14.76 13.74 -8.30
N PRO A 98 -14.52 13.04 -7.18
CA PRO A 98 -13.18 12.65 -6.73
C PRO A 98 -12.47 11.74 -7.74
N TYR A 99 -11.17 12.02 -8.01
CA TYR A 99 -10.33 11.17 -8.86
C TYR A 99 -8.92 11.01 -8.32
N VAL A 100 -8.37 9.80 -8.46
CA VAL A 100 -6.93 9.55 -8.43
C VAL A 100 -6.44 9.49 -9.89
N ILE A 101 -5.74 10.54 -10.31
CA ILE A 101 -5.27 10.73 -11.70
C ILE A 101 -3.80 10.34 -11.77
N ARG A 102 -3.51 9.24 -12.43
CA ARG A 102 -2.17 8.71 -12.62
C ARG A 102 -1.59 9.21 -13.94
N VAL A 103 -0.56 10.06 -13.85
CA VAL A 103 0.11 10.62 -15.04
C VAL A 103 1.20 9.65 -15.48
N LYS A 104 1.17 9.24 -16.75
CA LYS A 104 2.14 8.31 -17.34
C LYS A 104 2.84 8.95 -18.54
N GLY A 105 4.18 9.04 -18.46
CA GLY A 105 5.00 9.65 -19.50
C GLY A 105 5.01 11.17 -19.48
N THR A 106 5.40 11.78 -20.58
CA THR A 106 5.52 13.24 -20.73
C THR A 106 4.25 13.80 -21.38
N LEU A 107 3.60 14.75 -20.70
CA LEU A 107 2.45 15.49 -21.19
C LEU A 107 2.88 16.92 -21.55
N GLU A 108 2.85 17.26 -22.82
CA GLU A 108 3.15 18.61 -23.32
C GLU A 108 1.88 19.46 -23.34
N MET A 109 1.97 20.65 -22.75
CA MET A 109 0.82 21.56 -22.62
C MET A 109 0.73 22.50 -23.83
N GLU A 110 -0.45 22.57 -24.42
CA GLU A 110 -0.83 23.44 -25.50
C GLU A 110 -2.09 24.25 -25.13
N PRO A 111 -2.09 25.59 -25.32
CA PRO A 111 -0.97 26.42 -25.76
C PRO A 111 0.16 26.49 -24.69
N PHE A 112 1.37 26.87 -25.11
CA PHE A 112 2.51 27.11 -24.22
C PHE A 112 2.11 27.99 -23.01
N GLY A 113 2.53 27.59 -21.81
CA GLY A 113 2.17 28.26 -20.56
C GLY A 113 0.81 27.88 -19.99
N ARG A 114 0.12 26.91 -20.57
CA ARG A 114 -1.20 26.51 -20.07
C ARG A 114 -1.15 25.91 -18.68
N GLU A 115 -1.86 26.52 -17.74
CA GLU A 115 -2.14 25.96 -16.42
C GLU A 115 -3.46 25.17 -16.44
N ILE A 116 -3.43 23.94 -15.96
CA ILE A 116 -4.63 23.08 -15.86
C ILE A 116 -5.37 23.41 -14.55
N PRO A 117 -6.63 23.85 -14.60
CA PRO A 117 -7.44 24.02 -13.39
C PRO A 117 -7.68 22.68 -12.69
N VAL A 118 -7.43 22.63 -11.37
CA VAL A 118 -7.65 21.44 -10.53
C VAL A 118 -8.82 21.72 -9.60
N ALA A 119 -9.88 20.92 -9.70
CA ALA A 119 -11.02 20.97 -8.79
C ALA A 119 -10.70 20.27 -7.46
N SER A 120 -11.58 20.39 -6.46
CA SER A 120 -11.45 19.73 -5.18
C SER A 120 -11.43 18.19 -5.27
N ASP A 121 -10.92 17.54 -4.22
CA ASP A 121 -10.94 16.08 -4.11
C ASP A 121 -10.17 15.36 -5.22
N LYS A 122 -8.95 15.84 -5.51
CA LYS A 122 -8.08 15.25 -6.54
C LYS A 122 -6.74 14.77 -5.97
N THR A 123 -6.32 13.61 -6.43
CA THR A 123 -4.92 13.18 -6.35
C THR A 123 -4.35 13.12 -7.77
N ILE A 124 -3.33 13.91 -8.05
CA ILE A 124 -2.55 13.85 -9.30
C ILE A 124 -1.19 13.25 -8.95
N ILE A 125 -0.87 12.09 -9.51
CA ILE A 125 0.35 11.36 -9.13
C ILE A 125 1.05 10.78 -10.37
N GLY A 126 2.36 11.01 -10.48
CA GLY A 126 3.18 10.35 -11.49
C GLY A 126 3.33 8.85 -11.24
N VAL A 127 3.17 8.03 -12.26
CA VAL A 127 3.30 6.57 -12.20
C VAL A 127 4.72 6.14 -11.85
N SER A 128 5.73 6.94 -12.25
CA SER A 128 7.14 6.74 -11.98
C SER A 128 7.87 8.08 -11.96
N ASP A 129 9.19 8.07 -11.81
CA ASP A 129 10.08 9.24 -11.88
C ASP A 129 10.18 9.87 -13.29
N THR A 130 9.54 9.26 -14.30
CA THR A 130 9.50 9.75 -15.69
C THR A 130 8.21 10.45 -16.06
N ALA A 131 7.29 10.65 -15.12
CA ALA A 131 6.06 11.38 -15.37
C ALA A 131 6.32 12.89 -15.36
N GLU A 132 5.95 13.60 -16.46
CA GLU A 132 6.27 14.99 -16.66
C GLU A 132 5.09 15.80 -17.20
N ILE A 133 5.01 17.05 -16.74
CA ILE A 133 4.21 18.13 -17.33
C ILE A 133 5.20 19.14 -17.90
N VAL A 134 5.12 19.40 -19.19
CA VAL A 134 6.04 20.27 -19.92
C VAL A 134 5.28 21.44 -20.55
N HIS A 135 5.86 22.63 -20.50
CA HIS A 135 5.28 23.86 -21.06
C HIS A 135 3.97 24.31 -20.41
N GLY A 136 3.76 23.95 -19.12
CA GLY A 136 2.58 24.36 -18.38
C GLY A 136 2.63 23.94 -16.91
N GLY A 137 1.50 24.06 -16.22
CA GLY A 137 1.41 23.80 -14.80
C GLY A 137 -0.03 23.54 -14.33
N PHE A 138 -0.29 23.82 -13.05
CA PHE A 138 -1.58 23.63 -12.41
C PHE A 138 -2.02 24.91 -11.68
N THR A 139 -3.32 25.20 -11.72
CA THR A 139 -3.94 26.23 -10.88
C THR A 139 -5.04 25.66 -10.00
N LEU A 140 -5.06 26.09 -8.74
CA LEU A 140 -6.10 25.80 -7.76
C LEU A 140 -6.80 27.10 -7.41
N ASP A 141 -7.98 27.31 -7.99
CA ASP A 141 -8.76 28.53 -7.88
C ASP A 141 -9.44 28.67 -6.50
N PRO A 142 -9.96 29.87 -6.15
CA PRO A 142 -10.60 30.10 -4.85
C PRO A 142 -11.70 29.09 -4.51
N GLY A 143 -11.59 28.48 -3.33
CA GLY A 143 -12.49 27.44 -2.83
C GLY A 143 -12.06 26.00 -3.14
N THR A 144 -11.05 25.81 -3.98
CA THR A 144 -10.47 24.47 -4.19
C THR A 144 -9.88 23.92 -2.91
N HIS A 145 -10.16 22.67 -2.61
CA HIS A 145 -9.69 22.02 -1.40
C HIS A 145 -9.44 20.52 -1.57
N ASN A 146 -8.73 19.94 -0.61
CA ASN A 146 -8.47 18.51 -0.56
C ASN A 146 -7.77 18.00 -1.83
N VAL A 147 -6.59 18.55 -2.12
CA VAL A 147 -5.81 18.21 -3.32
C VAL A 147 -4.43 17.66 -2.96
N VAL A 148 -4.03 16.59 -3.61
CA VAL A 148 -2.70 15.97 -3.53
C VAL A 148 -2.06 16.01 -4.91
N ILE A 149 -0.88 16.65 -5.04
CA ILE A 149 -0.08 16.62 -6.28
C ILE A 149 1.30 16.09 -5.92
N ARG A 150 1.69 14.95 -6.51
CA ARG A 150 2.94 14.30 -6.13
C ARG A 150 3.60 13.48 -7.25
N ASN A 151 4.91 13.30 -7.10
CA ASN A 151 5.73 12.43 -7.96
C ASN A 151 5.75 12.82 -9.44
N LEU A 152 5.89 14.10 -9.75
CA LEU A 152 5.90 14.64 -11.11
C LEU A 152 7.12 15.52 -11.35
N THR A 153 7.56 15.65 -12.59
CA THR A 153 8.37 16.79 -13.04
C THR A 153 7.48 17.82 -13.69
N ILE A 154 7.61 19.11 -13.34
CA ILE A 154 6.93 20.24 -13.97
C ILE A 154 8.03 21.18 -14.47
N ARG A 155 8.08 21.45 -15.78
CA ARG A 155 9.22 22.14 -16.35
C ARG A 155 8.96 22.91 -17.65
N ASP A 156 9.90 23.83 -17.94
CA ASP A 156 10.10 24.42 -19.25
C ASP A 156 8.98 25.37 -19.71
N THR A 157 8.52 26.25 -18.79
CA THR A 157 7.73 27.42 -19.16
C THR A 157 8.59 28.69 -19.27
N ALA A 158 9.90 28.61 -18.99
CA ALA A 158 10.81 29.74 -19.10
C ALA A 158 10.94 30.20 -20.55
N VAL A 159 10.89 31.51 -20.77
CA VAL A 159 11.04 32.15 -22.08
C VAL A 159 12.49 32.62 -22.25
N GLU A 160 13.13 32.24 -23.34
CA GLU A 160 14.51 32.62 -23.61
C GLU A 160 14.67 34.15 -23.62
N GLY A 161 15.68 34.63 -22.88
CA GLY A 161 15.97 36.06 -22.72
C GLY A 161 15.05 36.80 -21.73
N ASN A 162 14.03 36.17 -21.18
CA ASN A 162 13.13 36.75 -20.17
C ASN A 162 13.24 36.05 -18.80
N TRP A 163 14.38 36.22 -18.13
CA TRP A 163 14.63 35.60 -16.82
C TRP A 163 13.70 36.10 -15.71
N ASP A 164 13.14 37.30 -15.84
CA ASP A 164 12.29 37.92 -14.82
C ASP A 164 10.79 37.65 -15.02
N CYS A 165 10.41 37.20 -16.21
CA CYS A 165 9.04 36.79 -16.59
C CYS A 165 7.93 37.75 -16.13
N LYS A 166 8.16 39.06 -16.26
CA LYS A 166 7.20 40.07 -15.79
C LYS A 166 5.95 40.19 -16.65
N ASP A 167 6.07 39.78 -17.91
CA ASP A 167 5.01 39.93 -18.89
C ASP A 167 4.16 38.64 -19.09
N THR A 168 4.53 37.60 -18.37
CA THR A 168 3.89 36.28 -18.42
C THR A 168 3.82 35.68 -17.02
N ASP A 169 2.69 35.13 -16.61
CA ASP A 169 2.42 34.57 -15.28
C ASP A 169 2.23 33.05 -15.43
N TYR A 170 3.29 32.33 -15.90
CA TYR A 170 3.26 30.88 -16.15
C TYR A 170 3.86 30.14 -14.95
N ASP A 171 3.06 29.95 -13.90
CA ASP A 171 3.50 29.25 -12.68
C ASP A 171 3.59 27.73 -12.89
N GLY A 172 4.42 27.07 -12.09
CA GLY A 172 4.44 25.62 -12.03
C GLY A 172 3.20 25.05 -11.33
N ILE A 173 2.95 25.50 -10.10
CA ILE A 173 1.70 25.26 -9.36
C ILE A 173 1.32 26.55 -8.64
N ARG A 174 0.07 26.98 -8.82
CA ARG A 174 -0.48 28.19 -8.21
C ARG A 174 -1.72 27.87 -7.38
N LEU A 175 -1.75 28.29 -6.14
CA LEU A 175 -2.89 28.23 -5.23
C LEU A 175 -3.40 29.65 -4.96
N ASP A 176 -4.66 29.92 -5.23
CA ASP A 176 -5.35 31.15 -4.89
C ASP A 176 -6.49 30.86 -3.92
N THR A 177 -6.35 31.16 -2.63
CA THR A 177 -7.38 30.91 -1.60
C THR A 177 -7.88 29.46 -1.61
N ALA A 178 -6.94 28.53 -1.71
CA ALA A 178 -7.19 27.07 -1.65
C ALA A 178 -6.75 26.51 -0.28
N HIS A 179 -7.30 25.34 0.13
CA HIS A 179 -6.92 24.77 1.42
C HIS A 179 -6.84 23.25 1.40
N HIS A 180 -6.13 22.68 2.40
CA HIS A 180 -5.90 21.22 2.49
C HIS A 180 -5.20 20.70 1.22
N VAL A 181 -3.99 21.19 0.99
CA VAL A 181 -3.20 20.84 -0.20
C VAL A 181 -1.86 20.23 0.22
N TRP A 182 -1.51 19.11 -0.40
CA TRP A 182 -0.22 18.46 -0.23
C TRP A 182 0.52 18.35 -1.56
N ILE A 183 1.71 19.00 -1.62
CA ILE A 183 2.60 19.01 -2.78
C ILE A 183 3.87 18.26 -2.39
N ASP A 184 4.11 17.12 -3.02
CA ASP A 184 5.08 16.16 -2.53
C ASP A 184 5.88 15.49 -3.66
N HIS A 185 7.21 15.41 -3.51
CA HIS A 185 8.09 14.77 -4.49
C HIS A 185 7.96 15.33 -5.92
N ILE A 186 7.75 16.62 -6.07
CA ILE A 186 7.76 17.29 -7.36
C ILE A 186 9.17 17.79 -7.68
N ARG A 187 9.58 17.69 -8.94
CA ARG A 187 10.72 18.43 -9.47
C ARG A 187 10.22 19.60 -10.31
N PHE A 188 10.54 20.80 -9.89
CA PHE A 188 10.32 22.02 -10.67
C PHE A 188 11.62 22.45 -11.33
N SER A 189 11.57 22.89 -12.60
CA SER A 189 12.75 23.37 -13.32
C SER A 189 12.37 24.33 -14.44
N ARG A 190 13.08 25.46 -14.54
CA ARG A 190 12.93 26.47 -15.61
C ARG A 190 11.47 26.88 -15.83
N ILE A 191 10.87 27.39 -14.78
CA ILE A 191 9.50 27.94 -14.80
C ILE A 191 9.58 29.45 -14.96
N CYS A 192 8.68 30.04 -15.75
CA CYS A 192 8.75 31.45 -16.15
C CYS A 192 8.54 32.42 -14.98
N ASP A 193 7.54 32.22 -14.12
CA ASP A 193 7.38 33.02 -12.89
C ASP A 193 7.65 32.14 -11.65
N GLY A 194 6.70 31.87 -10.79
CA GLY A 194 6.87 31.06 -9.59
C GLY A 194 6.90 29.56 -9.89
N GLN A 195 7.88 28.84 -9.35
CA GLN A 195 7.80 27.37 -9.40
C GLN A 195 6.62 26.85 -8.58
N LEU A 196 6.38 27.52 -7.43
CA LEU A 196 5.24 27.25 -6.56
C LEU A 196 4.79 28.53 -5.89
N ASP A 197 3.55 28.91 -6.07
CA ASP A 197 2.97 30.08 -5.42
C ASP A 197 1.73 29.71 -4.61
N ILE A 198 1.79 29.95 -3.28
CA ILE A 198 0.71 29.75 -2.31
C ILE A 198 0.16 31.13 -1.96
N ARG A 199 -0.82 31.60 -2.71
CA ARG A 199 -1.22 33.00 -2.69
C ARG A 199 -2.52 33.23 -1.91
N LYS A 200 -2.72 34.49 -1.56
CA LYS A 200 -3.92 35.01 -0.88
C LYS A 200 -4.13 34.28 0.44
N ASP A 201 -5.33 33.84 0.74
CA ASP A 201 -5.72 33.24 2.00
C ASP A 201 -5.71 31.69 1.94
N SER A 202 -4.71 31.11 1.25
CA SER A 202 -4.55 29.65 1.20
C SER A 202 -4.07 29.10 2.54
N GLU A 203 -4.68 27.97 3.00
CA GLU A 203 -4.46 27.43 4.34
C GLU A 203 -4.23 25.91 4.34
N TYR A 204 -3.67 25.39 5.44
CA TYR A 204 -3.46 23.94 5.64
C TYR A 204 -2.68 23.28 4.49
N VAL A 205 -1.50 23.83 4.19
CA VAL A 205 -0.64 23.37 3.10
C VAL A 205 0.59 22.65 3.64
N THR A 206 1.00 21.54 2.99
CA THR A 206 2.31 20.91 3.22
C THR A 206 3.04 20.75 1.88
N VAL A 207 4.32 21.15 1.88
CA VAL A 207 5.23 21.08 0.73
C VAL A 207 6.45 20.27 1.14
N SER A 208 6.55 19.01 0.70
CA SER A 208 7.55 18.08 1.22
C SER A 208 8.31 17.33 0.13
N TYR A 209 9.59 17.06 0.38
CA TYR A 209 10.46 16.28 -0.51
C TYR A 209 10.49 16.75 -1.98
N ASN A 210 10.28 18.04 -2.27
CA ASN A 210 10.36 18.57 -3.62
C ASN A 210 11.80 18.99 -3.98
N GLN A 211 12.06 19.10 -5.28
CA GLN A 211 13.25 19.72 -5.86
C GLN A 211 12.84 20.98 -6.61
N PHE A 212 13.39 22.10 -6.19
CA PHE A 212 13.27 23.40 -6.85
C PHE A 212 14.60 23.69 -7.53
N THR A 213 14.64 23.75 -8.85
CA THR A 213 15.89 23.83 -9.60
C THR A 213 15.87 24.91 -10.68
N ASP A 214 17.01 25.56 -10.85
CA ASP A 214 17.35 26.41 -12.01
C ASP A 214 16.26 27.45 -12.33
N ASN A 215 15.96 28.36 -11.35
CA ASN A 215 14.88 29.35 -11.47
C ASN A 215 15.21 30.68 -10.81
N ASN A 216 14.56 31.75 -11.28
CA ASN A 216 14.64 33.07 -10.66
C ASN A 216 13.75 33.16 -9.41
N LYS A 217 12.42 33.11 -9.60
CA LYS A 217 11.40 33.17 -8.55
C LYS A 217 10.97 31.74 -8.22
N THR A 218 11.14 31.31 -6.99
CA THR A 218 11.00 29.91 -6.66
C THR A 218 9.68 29.60 -5.97
N PHE A 219 9.50 30.09 -4.74
CA PHE A 219 8.40 29.71 -3.88
C PHE A 219 7.90 30.90 -3.09
N GLY A 220 6.75 31.42 -3.49
CA GLY A 220 6.09 32.54 -2.83
C GLY A 220 4.91 32.11 -1.97
N ILE A 221 4.71 32.82 -0.85
CA ILE A 221 3.63 32.57 0.09
C ILE A 221 3.02 33.91 0.49
N GLY A 222 1.67 34.01 0.43
CA GLY A 222 0.92 35.15 0.93
C GLY A 222 0.40 36.10 -0.13
N TRP A 223 0.87 37.36 -0.19
CA TRP A 223 0.31 38.46 -0.98
C TRP A 223 -1.16 38.77 -0.65
N THR A 224 -1.45 38.80 0.64
CA THR A 224 -2.75 39.14 1.21
C THR A 224 -2.57 40.10 2.39
N PRO A 225 -3.53 41.00 2.67
CA PRO A 225 -3.51 41.79 3.91
C PRO A 225 -3.88 40.93 5.13
N ASN A 226 -4.45 39.74 4.94
CA ASN A 226 -4.84 38.83 6.01
C ASN A 226 -3.63 38.03 6.54
N VAL A 227 -3.76 37.47 7.73
CA VAL A 227 -2.71 36.61 8.35
C VAL A 227 -3.38 35.27 8.65
N THR A 228 -3.52 34.44 7.61
CA THR A 228 -4.32 33.20 7.65
C THR A 228 -3.51 31.95 7.32
N THR A 229 -2.59 32.05 6.37
CA THR A 229 -1.85 30.90 5.83
C THR A 229 -1.12 30.09 6.91
N GLN A 230 -1.30 28.79 6.86
CA GLN A 230 -0.64 27.81 7.72
C GLN A 230 0.05 26.80 6.80
N ILE A 231 1.38 26.73 6.89
CA ILE A 231 2.17 25.93 5.95
C ILE A 231 3.33 25.20 6.62
N THR A 232 3.54 23.95 6.20
CA THR A 232 4.72 23.14 6.49
C THR A 232 5.56 22.99 5.23
N VAL A 233 6.87 23.22 5.31
CA VAL A 233 7.83 23.10 4.20
C VAL A 233 9.00 22.26 4.68
N ASP A 234 9.11 21.00 4.23
CA ASP A 234 10.12 20.10 4.78
C ASP A 234 10.79 19.19 3.75
N HIS A 235 12.04 18.87 4.02
CA HIS A 235 12.87 17.97 3.21
C HIS A 235 12.98 18.35 1.73
N ASN A 236 12.79 19.61 1.39
CA ASN A 236 12.93 20.12 0.03
C ASN A 236 14.40 20.44 -0.29
N TRP A 237 14.77 20.28 -1.55
CA TRP A 237 16.04 20.69 -2.08
C TRP A 237 15.89 21.87 -3.03
N PHE A 238 16.43 23.03 -2.63
CA PHE A 238 16.53 24.23 -3.46
C PHE A 238 17.94 24.26 -4.07
N ARG A 239 18.04 24.20 -5.38
CA ARG A 239 19.30 24.15 -6.11
C ARG A 239 19.31 25.11 -7.30
N GLY A 240 20.27 26.04 -7.33
CA GLY A 240 20.38 26.97 -8.44
C GLY A 240 19.18 27.90 -8.60
N THR A 241 18.54 28.24 -7.48
CA THR A 241 17.40 29.15 -7.44
C THR A 241 17.84 30.51 -6.88
N LYS A 242 17.32 31.64 -7.42
CA LYS A 242 17.82 32.96 -7.10
C LYS A 242 17.16 33.60 -5.87
N GLN A 243 15.84 33.53 -5.77
CA GLN A 243 15.07 34.19 -4.72
C GLN A 243 13.78 33.43 -4.36
N ARG A 244 13.17 33.79 -3.21
CA ARG A 244 11.94 33.17 -2.69
C ARG A 244 12.12 31.67 -2.41
N ASN A 245 12.88 31.30 -1.38
CA ASN A 245 13.22 29.91 -1.08
C ASN A 245 12.78 29.41 0.32
N PRO A 246 11.53 29.59 0.81
CA PRO A 246 10.47 30.47 0.32
C PRO A 246 10.58 31.92 0.84
N SER A 247 9.79 32.83 0.22
CA SER A 247 9.42 34.13 0.78
C SER A 247 7.96 34.09 1.24
N ALA A 248 7.72 34.32 2.54
CA ALA A 248 6.40 34.31 3.15
C ALA A 248 5.99 35.69 3.62
N ASP A 249 4.83 36.20 3.16
CA ASP A 249 4.29 37.51 3.50
C ASP A 249 2.92 37.37 4.18
N ASN A 250 2.74 37.91 5.38
CA ASN A 250 1.53 37.80 6.20
C ASN A 250 1.06 36.36 6.46
N CYS A 251 2.00 35.43 6.65
CA CYS A 251 1.71 34.03 6.94
C CYS A 251 1.51 33.84 8.46
N ALA A 252 0.38 33.26 8.88
CA ALA A 252 0.09 33.02 10.29
C ALA A 252 1.12 32.08 10.95
N TYR A 253 1.40 30.96 10.26
CA TYR A 253 2.35 29.94 10.74
C TYR A 253 3.11 29.31 9.56
N ALA A 254 4.39 29.60 9.42
CA ALA A 254 5.29 28.97 8.46
C ALA A 254 6.31 28.11 9.20
N HIS A 255 6.18 26.78 9.14
CA HIS A 255 7.12 25.83 9.71
C HIS A 255 8.00 25.22 8.63
N LEU A 256 9.29 25.53 8.66
CA LEU A 256 10.29 25.08 7.71
C LEU A 256 11.30 24.16 8.43
N TYR A 257 11.49 22.89 8.00
CA TYR A 257 12.49 22.05 8.64
C TYR A 257 13.15 21.06 7.68
N ASN A 258 14.38 20.71 7.97
CA ASN A 258 15.18 19.76 7.20
C ASN A 258 15.27 20.07 5.70
N ASN A 259 15.20 21.34 5.32
CA ASN A 259 15.40 21.77 3.93
C ASN A 259 16.88 21.93 3.61
N TYR A 260 17.28 21.67 2.39
CA TYR A 260 18.62 21.91 1.87
C TYR A 260 18.59 23.00 0.79
N LEU A 261 19.32 24.07 1.03
CA LEU A 261 19.50 25.18 0.10
C LEU A 261 20.95 25.17 -0.38
N SER A 262 21.17 24.94 -1.68
CA SER A 262 22.51 24.92 -2.30
C SER A 262 22.60 25.93 -3.43
N ALA A 263 23.56 26.84 -3.35
CA ALA A 263 23.62 28.05 -4.16
C ALA A 263 24.21 27.89 -5.56
N GLN A 264 24.53 26.69 -6.00
CA GLN A 264 25.16 26.49 -7.31
C GLN A 264 24.14 26.06 -8.36
N LEU A 265 24.18 26.69 -9.52
CA LEU A 265 23.57 26.17 -10.75
C LEU A 265 24.20 24.84 -11.16
N SER A 266 23.58 24.16 -12.11
CA SER A 266 24.12 22.96 -12.72
C SER A 266 25.49 23.20 -13.41
N ASP A 267 25.75 24.41 -13.88
CA ASP A 267 27.02 24.86 -14.46
C ASP A 267 28.05 25.35 -13.42
N GLY A 268 27.66 25.42 -12.14
CA GLY A 268 28.53 25.81 -11.02
C GLY A 268 28.48 27.27 -10.61
N ASP A 269 27.76 28.15 -11.31
CA ASP A 269 27.67 29.55 -10.99
C ASP A 269 26.73 29.81 -9.78
N PRO A 270 27.12 30.69 -8.82
CA PRO A 270 26.26 31.06 -7.72
C PRO A 270 25.16 32.03 -8.19
N VAL A 271 23.91 31.75 -7.81
CA VAL A 271 22.73 32.53 -8.27
C VAL A 271 21.92 33.18 -7.15
N TRP A 272 22.24 32.90 -5.91
CA TRP A 272 21.42 33.32 -4.77
C TRP A 272 21.40 34.83 -4.56
N THR A 273 20.18 35.36 -4.36
CA THR A 273 19.98 36.68 -3.77
C THR A 273 19.61 36.56 -2.29
N TYR A 274 18.74 35.59 -1.94
CA TYR A 274 18.41 35.22 -0.55
C TYR A 274 17.76 33.82 -0.46
N GLY A 275 17.90 33.21 0.72
CA GLY A 275 17.23 31.97 1.06
C GLY A 275 15.79 32.19 1.52
N ASN A 276 15.51 32.08 2.83
CA ASN A 276 14.17 32.28 3.37
C ASN A 276 13.93 33.74 3.76
N TRP A 277 12.69 34.23 3.56
CA TRP A 277 12.34 35.58 3.97
C TRP A 277 10.97 35.62 4.67
N SER A 278 10.97 35.98 5.95
CA SER A 278 9.78 36.25 6.76
C SER A 278 9.36 37.70 6.59
N ARG A 279 8.22 37.98 5.97
CA ARG A 279 7.77 39.30 5.59
C ARG A 279 6.46 39.71 6.27
N GLY A 280 6.17 41.00 6.28
CA GLY A 280 4.92 41.53 6.83
C GLY A 280 4.71 41.13 8.29
N ARG A 281 3.65 40.38 8.57
CA ARG A 281 3.32 39.86 9.91
C ARG A 281 3.50 38.32 10.02
N THR A 282 4.37 37.79 9.19
CA THR A 282 4.65 36.34 9.18
C THR A 282 5.30 35.88 10.47
N LYS A 283 4.86 34.70 10.96
CA LYS A 283 5.55 33.96 12.01
C LYS A 283 6.21 32.74 11.40
N MET A 284 7.54 32.72 11.34
CA MET A 284 8.33 31.66 10.71
C MET A 284 9.19 30.94 11.74
N VAL A 285 9.17 29.62 11.71
CA VAL A 285 10.07 28.73 12.47
C VAL A 285 10.89 27.91 11.49
N ILE A 286 12.22 27.95 11.62
CA ILE A 286 13.17 27.18 10.80
C ILE A 286 13.93 26.22 11.71
N GLU A 287 13.92 24.91 11.40
CA GLU A 287 14.61 23.91 12.21
C GLU A 287 15.46 22.97 11.34
N ASN A 288 16.65 22.65 11.84
CA ASN A 288 17.58 21.65 11.30
C ASN A 288 17.75 21.68 9.77
N SER A 289 17.65 22.83 9.13
CA SER A 289 17.90 23.03 7.70
C SER A 289 19.38 23.20 7.39
N PHE A 290 19.79 23.02 6.14
CA PHE A 290 21.19 23.14 5.72
C PHE A 290 21.32 24.18 4.59
N TYR A 291 22.14 25.21 4.80
CA TYR A 291 22.40 26.26 3.82
C TYR A 291 23.86 26.18 3.37
N ASP A 292 24.11 26.10 2.08
CA ASP A 292 25.43 25.94 1.48
C ASP A 292 25.66 26.95 0.37
N GLY A 293 26.56 27.93 0.64
CA GLY A 293 26.90 28.99 -0.30
C GLY A 293 25.82 30.07 -0.45
N VAL A 294 24.80 30.10 0.40
CA VAL A 294 23.65 31.00 0.28
C VAL A 294 24.02 32.40 0.75
N GLN A 295 23.75 33.44 -0.05
CA GLN A 295 23.75 34.82 0.36
C GLN A 295 22.42 35.13 1.08
N HIS A 296 22.46 35.75 2.24
CA HIS A 296 21.30 35.99 3.10
C HIS A 296 20.47 34.71 3.36
N PRO A 297 21.01 33.70 4.08
CA PRO A 297 20.37 32.40 4.24
C PRO A 297 18.93 32.49 4.79
N TYR A 298 18.69 33.42 5.73
CA TYR A 298 17.33 33.75 6.17
C TYR A 298 17.30 35.19 6.65
N GLN A 299 16.16 35.85 6.45
CA GLN A 299 15.96 37.23 6.87
C GLN A 299 14.50 37.50 7.23
N ALA A 300 14.30 38.57 8.04
CA ALA A 300 12.97 38.95 8.48
C ALA A 300 12.76 40.45 8.36
N ASP A 301 11.53 40.89 8.06
CA ASP A 301 11.09 42.28 8.17
C ASP A 301 10.88 42.65 9.63
N ALA A 302 10.97 43.92 9.97
CA ALA A 302 10.83 44.41 11.35
C ALA A 302 9.48 44.02 12.02
N THR A 303 8.45 43.81 11.24
CA THR A 303 7.10 43.42 11.71
C THR A 303 6.85 41.91 11.72
N ALA A 304 7.78 41.15 11.15
CA ALA A 304 7.70 39.68 11.09
C ALA A 304 8.48 39.06 12.27
N GLU A 305 8.19 37.81 12.55
CA GLU A 305 8.96 36.99 13.49
C GLU A 305 9.66 35.85 12.76
N LEU A 306 10.89 35.53 13.13
CA LEU A 306 11.64 34.40 12.63
C LEU A 306 12.46 33.78 13.76
N VAL A 307 12.19 32.51 14.04
CA VAL A 307 12.95 31.69 15.00
C VAL A 307 13.69 30.59 14.24
N GLN A 308 15.01 30.50 14.43
CA GLN A 308 15.84 29.47 13.81
C GLN A 308 16.50 28.63 14.89
N ARG A 309 16.49 27.28 14.69
CA ARG A 309 17.09 26.30 15.62
C ARG A 309 17.80 25.18 14.86
N GLY A 310 19.01 24.86 15.25
CA GLY A 310 19.75 23.67 14.83
C GLY A 310 20.17 23.59 13.36
N SER A 311 19.97 24.63 12.55
CA SER A 311 20.39 24.64 11.15
C SER A 311 21.90 24.80 10.98
N VAL A 312 22.46 24.30 9.89
CA VAL A 312 23.87 24.42 9.51
C VAL A 312 24.02 25.50 8.43
N LEU A 313 24.90 26.46 8.68
CA LEU A 313 25.29 27.50 7.73
C LEU A 313 26.71 27.19 7.25
N ARG A 314 26.89 26.88 5.97
CA ARG A 314 28.16 26.57 5.34
C ARG A 314 28.41 27.55 4.19
N ASN A 315 29.53 28.26 4.21
CA ASN A 315 29.90 29.21 3.15
C ASN A 315 28.82 30.29 2.88
N THR A 316 28.00 30.60 3.87
CA THR A 316 26.96 31.62 3.76
C THR A 316 27.48 33.02 4.01
N THR A 317 26.82 34.05 3.45
CA THR A 317 27.16 35.46 3.64
C THR A 317 25.90 36.28 3.90
N GLY A 318 26.07 37.54 4.36
CA GLY A 318 24.98 38.49 4.49
C GLY A 318 24.06 38.24 5.69
N ARG A 319 22.78 38.57 5.55
CA ARG A 319 21.80 38.55 6.65
C ARG A 319 21.45 37.14 7.09
N HIS A 320 21.29 36.98 8.39
CA HIS A 320 20.74 35.77 9.05
C HIS A 320 19.93 36.17 10.27
N ASP A 321 18.88 36.94 10.03
CA ASP A 321 18.07 37.59 11.06
C ASP A 321 17.16 36.58 11.75
N ALA A 322 17.11 36.68 13.08
CA ALA A 322 16.17 35.91 13.89
C ALA A 322 15.74 36.75 15.10
N TRP A 323 14.44 36.93 15.24
CA TRP A 323 13.85 37.63 16.40
C TRP A 323 12.39 37.23 16.58
N GLY A 324 11.82 37.61 17.74
CA GLY A 324 10.47 37.21 18.15
C GLY A 324 10.43 35.82 18.76
N THR A 325 9.24 35.32 18.98
CA THR A 325 8.98 34.00 19.54
C THR A 325 8.32 33.04 18.53
N ALA A 326 7.76 33.63 17.48
CA ALA A 326 6.94 32.95 16.46
C ALA A 326 5.88 32.01 17.08
N PHE A 327 6.09 30.69 17.05
CA PHE A 327 5.19 29.69 17.61
C PHE A 327 5.94 28.39 17.90
N ASP A 328 5.32 27.45 18.64
CA ASP A 328 5.83 26.08 18.74
C ASP A 328 5.03 25.15 17.80
N PRO A 329 5.65 24.59 16.76
CA PRO A 329 4.96 23.68 15.83
C PRO A 329 4.38 22.44 16.50
N ARG A 330 4.91 22.02 17.66
CA ARG A 330 4.42 20.86 18.42
C ARG A 330 3.04 21.06 19.05
N GLU A 331 2.58 22.29 19.14
CA GLU A 331 1.22 22.61 19.57
C GLU A 331 0.18 22.21 18.51
N PHE A 332 0.60 22.05 17.25
CA PHE A 332 -0.26 21.73 16.12
C PHE A 332 -0.17 20.27 15.70
N TYR A 333 1.04 19.72 15.53
CA TYR A 333 1.27 18.36 15.09
C TYR A 333 2.59 17.76 15.55
N SER A 334 2.67 16.43 15.56
CA SER A 334 3.92 15.72 15.84
C SER A 334 4.79 15.64 14.58
N TYR A 335 6.09 15.87 14.73
CA TYR A 335 7.08 15.74 13.66
C TYR A 335 8.44 15.27 14.21
N ARG A 336 9.28 14.80 13.32
CA ARG A 336 10.63 14.33 13.64
C ARG A 336 11.65 15.17 12.86
N LEU A 337 12.68 15.63 13.55
CA LEU A 337 13.82 16.30 12.93
C LEU A 337 14.93 15.30 12.60
N ASP A 338 15.38 15.26 11.37
CA ASP A 338 16.64 14.65 11.00
C ASP A 338 17.80 15.58 11.41
N PRO A 339 18.99 15.04 11.75
CA PRO A 339 20.16 15.87 12.04
C PRO A 339 20.50 16.75 10.83
N ALA A 340 20.68 18.06 11.04
CA ALA A 340 20.90 19.01 9.95
C ALA A 340 22.08 18.64 9.04
N ALA A 341 23.17 18.08 9.60
CA ALA A 341 24.32 17.62 8.82
C ALA A 341 24.01 16.45 7.86
N ALA A 342 22.95 15.67 8.11
CA ALA A 342 22.52 14.59 7.26
C ALA A 342 21.58 15.04 6.13
N VAL A 343 20.93 16.18 6.26
CA VAL A 343 19.90 16.70 5.34
C VAL A 343 20.37 16.75 3.88
N PRO A 344 21.57 17.24 3.52
CA PRO A 344 22.02 17.26 2.12
C PRO A 344 22.02 15.88 1.46
N ALA A 345 22.48 14.85 2.18
CA ALA A 345 22.52 13.48 1.65
C ALA A 345 21.09 12.90 1.52
N LEU A 346 20.23 13.21 2.49
CA LEU A 346 18.84 12.74 2.52
C LEU A 346 18.03 13.31 1.35
N VAL A 347 17.99 14.64 1.22
CA VAL A 347 17.17 15.28 0.18
C VAL A 347 17.69 15.03 -1.23
N LYS A 348 19.01 14.94 -1.43
CA LYS A 348 19.59 14.55 -2.73
C LYS A 348 19.15 13.17 -3.17
N ARG A 349 18.92 12.27 -2.23
CA ARG A 349 18.50 10.88 -2.51
C ARG A 349 16.98 10.73 -2.64
N PHE A 350 16.23 11.45 -1.84
CA PHE A 350 14.81 11.16 -1.62
C PHE A 350 13.87 12.26 -2.05
N SER A 351 14.30 13.47 -2.40
CA SER A 351 13.42 14.51 -2.94
C SER A 351 13.24 14.38 -4.46
N GLY A 352 12.18 15.00 -4.98
CA GLY A 352 11.78 14.92 -6.37
C GLY A 352 11.18 13.55 -6.73
N PRO A 353 10.83 13.35 -8.00
CA PRO A 353 10.18 12.12 -8.44
C PRO A 353 11.02 10.87 -8.19
N GLN A 354 10.37 9.82 -7.77
CA GLN A 354 10.94 8.52 -7.45
C GLN A 354 10.31 7.44 -8.33
N GLN A 355 11.02 6.34 -8.58
CA GLN A 355 10.50 5.15 -9.29
C GLN A 355 9.23 4.62 -8.63
N ARG A 356 9.17 4.69 -7.30
CA ARG A 356 7.99 4.32 -6.49
C ARG A 356 7.91 5.26 -5.30
N ILE A 357 6.85 6.01 -5.22
CA ILE A 357 6.49 6.80 -4.04
C ILE A 357 5.32 6.14 -3.35
N GLY A 358 5.45 6.02 -2.03
CA GLY A 358 4.49 5.29 -1.24
C GLY A 358 4.46 3.81 -1.64
N GLY A 359 3.48 3.09 -1.25
CA GLY A 359 3.12 1.84 -1.88
C GLY A 359 2.40 2.08 -3.22
N PRO A 360 1.87 1.05 -3.85
CA PRO A 360 0.88 1.22 -4.92
C PRO A 360 -0.25 2.14 -4.43
N VAL A 361 -0.89 2.90 -5.34
CA VAL A 361 -2.11 3.66 -4.99
C VAL A 361 -3.00 2.76 -4.13
N THR A 362 -3.32 3.20 -2.92
CA THR A 362 -4.03 2.35 -1.96
C THR A 362 -5.47 2.82 -1.81
N LEU A 363 -6.41 1.93 -2.08
CA LEU A 363 -7.83 2.11 -1.80
C LEU A 363 -8.13 1.45 -0.44
N HIS A 364 -8.71 2.18 0.50
CA HIS A 364 -8.98 1.69 1.85
C HIS A 364 -10.42 1.23 2.01
N VAL A 365 -10.61 0.06 2.57
CA VAL A 365 -11.93 -0.49 2.91
C VAL A 365 -12.01 -0.62 4.44
N PRO A 366 -13.02 -0.05 5.11
CA PRO A 366 -14.15 0.74 4.58
C PRO A 366 -13.83 2.24 4.41
N GLY A 367 -12.58 2.70 4.58
CA GLY A 367 -12.22 4.13 4.63
C GLY A 367 -12.60 4.93 3.38
N ASP A 368 -12.17 4.46 2.20
CA ASP A 368 -12.42 5.11 0.90
C ASP A 368 -13.63 4.47 0.19
N HIS A 369 -13.81 3.16 0.38
CA HIS A 369 -14.87 2.37 -0.26
C HIS A 369 -15.61 1.54 0.80
N PRO A 370 -16.95 1.48 0.79
CA PRO A 370 -17.72 0.81 1.84
C PRO A 370 -17.55 -0.71 1.85
N THR A 371 -17.19 -1.31 0.69
CA THR A 371 -17.05 -2.75 0.50
C THR A 371 -15.79 -3.08 -0.29
N VAL A 372 -15.33 -4.33 -0.20
CA VAL A 372 -14.19 -4.83 -1.00
C VAL A 372 -14.54 -4.80 -2.48
N GLN A 373 -15.78 -5.17 -2.86
CA GLN A 373 -16.22 -5.12 -4.25
C GLN A 373 -16.21 -3.68 -4.80
N ALA A 374 -16.65 -2.69 -4.02
CA ALA A 374 -16.63 -1.30 -4.44
C ALA A 374 -15.19 -0.80 -4.69
N ALA A 375 -14.22 -1.23 -3.86
CA ALA A 375 -12.82 -0.92 -4.09
C ALA A 375 -12.29 -1.62 -5.37
N VAL A 376 -12.65 -2.86 -5.63
CA VAL A 376 -12.33 -3.56 -6.89
C VAL A 376 -12.93 -2.83 -8.08
N ASP A 377 -14.17 -2.35 -7.98
CA ASP A 377 -14.85 -1.64 -9.06
C ASP A 377 -14.17 -0.30 -9.40
N ALA A 378 -13.53 0.34 -8.42
CA ALA A 378 -12.76 1.57 -8.60
C ALA A 378 -11.39 1.36 -9.28
N VAL A 379 -10.85 0.13 -9.33
CA VAL A 379 -9.61 -0.17 -10.07
C VAL A 379 -9.84 0.07 -11.57
N PRO A 380 -8.92 0.77 -12.28
CA PRO A 380 -9.05 0.98 -13.73
C PRO A 380 -9.07 -0.33 -14.52
N GLU A 381 -9.81 -0.34 -15.61
CA GLU A 381 -9.65 -1.40 -16.61
C GLU A 381 -8.28 -1.31 -17.28
N GLY A 382 -7.68 -2.47 -17.58
CA GLY A 382 -6.33 -2.52 -18.14
C GLY A 382 -5.24 -1.99 -17.21
N ASN A 383 -5.47 -2.03 -15.88
CA ASN A 383 -4.50 -1.56 -14.90
C ASN A 383 -3.13 -2.25 -15.09
N ASP A 384 -2.10 -1.47 -15.47
CA ASP A 384 -0.77 -1.97 -15.80
C ASP A 384 0.29 -1.77 -14.70
N THR A 385 -0.10 -1.18 -13.58
CA THR A 385 0.78 -0.94 -12.43
C THR A 385 0.12 -1.40 -11.14
N PRO A 386 0.89 -1.89 -10.15
CA PRO A 386 0.34 -2.36 -8.89
C PRO A 386 -0.55 -1.31 -8.21
N LEU A 387 -1.77 -1.72 -7.83
CA LEU A 387 -2.73 -0.95 -7.06
C LEU A 387 -3.11 -1.77 -5.82
N ALA A 388 -3.05 -1.16 -4.64
CA ALA A 388 -3.38 -1.85 -3.40
C ALA A 388 -4.83 -1.59 -2.98
N ILE A 389 -5.51 -2.65 -2.51
CA ILE A 389 -6.77 -2.57 -1.77
C ILE A 389 -6.45 -3.00 -0.33
N ALA A 390 -6.47 -2.05 0.59
CA ALA A 390 -6.16 -2.26 2.00
C ALA A 390 -7.47 -2.40 2.79
N VAL A 391 -7.72 -3.62 3.28
CA VAL A 391 -8.96 -3.97 3.97
C VAL A 391 -8.71 -3.95 5.48
N ALA A 392 -9.43 -3.12 6.21
CA ALA A 392 -9.31 -3.02 7.67
C ALA A 392 -9.79 -4.32 8.36
N PRO A 393 -9.39 -4.56 9.62
CA PRO A 393 -9.93 -5.65 10.41
C PRO A 393 -11.47 -5.61 10.46
N GLY A 394 -12.09 -6.76 10.24
CA GLY A 394 -13.54 -6.91 10.22
C GLY A 394 -14.02 -8.10 9.39
N THR A 395 -15.31 -8.39 9.47
CA THR A 395 -15.97 -9.42 8.67
C THR A 395 -16.79 -8.75 7.57
N TYR A 396 -16.42 -9.03 6.34
CA TYR A 396 -17.05 -8.50 5.11
C TYR A 396 -17.91 -9.58 4.49
N ARG A 397 -19.23 -9.50 4.72
CA ARG A 397 -20.18 -10.47 4.18
C ARG A 397 -20.62 -10.03 2.80
N GLU A 398 -19.82 -10.37 1.81
CA GLU A 398 -20.02 -10.00 0.41
C GLU A 398 -19.36 -11.01 -0.54
N LYS A 399 -19.84 -11.07 -1.78
CA LYS A 399 -19.17 -11.78 -2.87
C LYS A 399 -18.27 -10.81 -3.62
N VAL A 400 -17.02 -11.19 -3.86
CA VAL A 400 -16.04 -10.36 -4.54
C VAL A 400 -15.65 -10.98 -5.88
N PHE A 401 -15.71 -10.19 -6.94
CA PHE A 401 -15.25 -10.58 -8.27
C PHE A 401 -14.20 -9.60 -8.80
N ILE A 402 -12.99 -10.10 -9.05
CA ILE A 402 -11.91 -9.37 -9.72
C ILE A 402 -11.88 -9.80 -11.18
N PRO A 403 -12.46 -9.01 -12.12
CA PRO A 403 -12.57 -9.39 -13.53
C PRO A 403 -11.22 -9.34 -14.25
N ALA A 404 -11.10 -10.06 -15.36
CA ALA A 404 -9.87 -10.13 -16.16
C ALA A 404 -9.39 -8.75 -16.66
N SER A 405 -10.29 -7.78 -16.79
CA SER A 405 -9.97 -6.40 -17.17
C SER A 405 -9.26 -5.58 -16.08
N LYS A 406 -9.12 -6.10 -14.84
CA LYS A 406 -8.53 -5.37 -13.70
C LYS A 406 -7.31 -6.11 -13.10
N PRO A 407 -6.20 -6.26 -13.83
CA PRO A 407 -4.98 -6.92 -13.34
C PRO A 407 -4.18 -6.05 -12.36
N ASN A 408 -3.07 -6.60 -11.85
CA ASN A 408 -2.09 -5.91 -11.00
C ASN A 408 -2.68 -5.36 -9.68
N ILE A 409 -3.46 -6.19 -8.97
CA ILE A 409 -4.05 -5.84 -7.67
C ILE A 409 -3.29 -6.50 -6.53
N LEU A 410 -2.97 -5.72 -5.49
CA LEU A 410 -2.56 -6.20 -4.18
C LEU A 410 -3.74 -6.06 -3.19
N LEU A 411 -4.49 -7.13 -2.95
CA LEU A 411 -5.53 -7.19 -1.92
C LEU A 411 -4.90 -7.59 -0.58
N ARG A 412 -4.95 -6.73 0.43
CA ARG A 412 -4.30 -7.02 1.72
C ARG A 412 -5.16 -6.66 2.93
N GLY A 413 -5.22 -7.54 3.92
CA GLY A 413 -5.71 -7.23 5.26
C GLY A 413 -4.70 -6.35 6.00
N THR A 414 -5.20 -5.38 6.77
CA THR A 414 -4.35 -4.48 7.57
C THR A 414 -4.29 -4.87 9.05
N GLY A 415 -4.95 -5.96 9.44
CA GLY A 415 -4.87 -6.57 10.75
C GLY A 415 -3.50 -7.15 11.08
N ARG A 416 -3.32 -7.61 12.31
CA ARG A 416 -2.08 -8.28 12.78
C ARG A 416 -1.99 -9.71 12.29
N ASP A 417 -3.14 -10.37 12.14
CA ASP A 417 -3.29 -11.75 11.72
C ASP A 417 -4.30 -11.84 10.57
N ARG A 418 -4.17 -12.87 9.73
CA ARG A 418 -5.11 -13.14 8.64
C ARG A 418 -6.55 -13.32 9.09
N SER A 419 -6.78 -13.77 10.32
CA SER A 419 -8.11 -13.93 10.90
C SER A 419 -8.78 -12.61 11.30
N ASP A 420 -8.02 -11.51 11.36
CA ASP A 420 -8.59 -10.20 11.68
C ASP A 420 -9.44 -9.63 10.53
N THR A 421 -9.20 -10.09 9.28
CA THR A 421 -9.91 -9.59 8.09
C THR A 421 -10.48 -10.76 7.30
N VAL A 422 -11.80 -10.92 7.36
CA VAL A 422 -12.52 -12.07 6.78
C VAL A 422 -13.48 -11.61 5.71
N ILE A 423 -13.34 -12.17 4.49
CA ILE A 423 -14.33 -12.05 3.42
C ILE A 423 -15.11 -13.34 3.37
N VAL A 424 -16.42 -13.29 3.61
CA VAL A 424 -17.27 -14.49 3.81
C VAL A 424 -18.59 -14.36 3.09
N PHE A 425 -19.09 -15.49 2.57
CA PHE A 425 -20.47 -15.65 2.08
C PHE A 425 -20.91 -17.11 2.24
N ASP A 426 -22.18 -17.42 1.96
CA ASP A 426 -22.83 -18.71 2.26
C ASP A 426 -23.56 -19.35 1.06
N THR A 427 -23.06 -19.17 -0.14
CA THR A 427 -23.76 -19.70 -1.34
C THR A 427 -23.25 -21.09 -1.73
N PRO A 428 -24.11 -22.14 -1.78
CA PRO A 428 -23.76 -23.44 -2.35
C PRO A 428 -23.85 -23.47 -3.88
N ALA A 429 -23.26 -24.50 -4.50
CA ALA A 429 -23.23 -24.65 -5.95
C ALA A 429 -24.61 -24.90 -6.58
N GLU A 430 -25.61 -25.33 -5.81
CA GLU A 430 -26.99 -25.43 -6.25
C GLU A 430 -27.49 -24.16 -6.98
N TYR A 431 -27.01 -22.97 -6.54
CA TYR A 431 -27.43 -21.67 -7.08
C TYR A 431 -26.41 -21.08 -8.06
N GLY A 432 -25.88 -21.86 -9.00
CA GLY A 432 -25.01 -21.33 -10.06
C GLY A 432 -23.66 -22.03 -10.24
N GLY A 433 -23.55 -23.26 -9.77
CA GLY A 433 -22.37 -24.12 -9.89
C GLY A 433 -21.17 -23.53 -9.16
N SER A 434 -19.96 -24.03 -9.42
CA SER A 434 -18.72 -23.55 -8.79
C SER A 434 -18.43 -22.06 -9.01
N THR A 435 -18.97 -21.46 -10.08
CA THR A 435 -18.82 -20.03 -10.35
C THR A 435 -19.78 -19.20 -9.51
N GLY A 436 -21.00 -19.67 -9.33
CA GLY A 436 -22.03 -19.02 -8.53
C GLY A 436 -21.78 -19.15 -7.03
N SER A 437 -21.18 -20.25 -6.56
CA SER A 437 -20.94 -20.48 -5.13
C SER A 437 -19.76 -19.70 -4.58
N ALA A 438 -18.73 -19.43 -5.38
CA ALA A 438 -17.49 -18.84 -4.89
C ALA A 438 -17.70 -17.49 -4.19
N THR A 439 -17.25 -17.38 -2.95
CA THR A 439 -17.24 -16.13 -2.19
C THR A 439 -16.33 -15.10 -2.88
N VAL A 440 -15.12 -15.51 -3.26
CA VAL A 440 -14.21 -14.64 -4.01
C VAL A 440 -13.80 -15.31 -5.33
N ARG A 441 -13.90 -14.54 -6.42
CA ARG A 441 -13.49 -14.98 -7.75
C ARG A 441 -12.39 -14.05 -8.29
N ILE A 442 -11.30 -14.61 -8.79
CA ILE A 442 -10.20 -13.88 -9.41
C ILE A 442 -10.00 -14.38 -10.84
N ALA A 443 -10.43 -13.58 -11.82
CA ALA A 443 -10.20 -13.83 -13.24
C ALA A 443 -9.05 -12.97 -13.80
N ALA A 444 -8.61 -11.98 -13.06
CA ALA A 444 -7.51 -11.10 -13.42
C ALA A 444 -6.14 -11.77 -13.24
N ASN A 445 -5.17 -11.36 -14.06
CA ASN A 445 -3.76 -11.73 -13.91
C ASN A 445 -3.06 -10.82 -12.89
N ASP A 446 -1.92 -11.29 -12.36
CA ASP A 446 -1.04 -10.49 -11.50
C ASP A 446 -1.74 -9.98 -10.22
N VAL A 447 -2.54 -10.84 -9.60
CA VAL A 447 -3.21 -10.53 -8.34
C VAL A 447 -2.47 -11.18 -7.18
N THR A 448 -2.17 -10.37 -6.15
CA THR A 448 -1.63 -10.86 -4.87
C THR A 448 -2.65 -10.62 -3.76
N ALA A 449 -2.99 -11.65 -3.01
CA ALA A 449 -3.77 -11.53 -1.78
C ALA A 449 -2.89 -11.88 -0.58
N ARG A 450 -2.94 -11.04 0.47
CA ARG A 450 -2.07 -11.18 1.64
C ARG A 450 -2.77 -10.84 2.95
N ASN A 451 -2.49 -11.64 3.99
CA ASN A 451 -2.99 -11.42 5.35
C ASN A 451 -4.52 -11.29 5.41
N LEU A 452 -5.25 -12.26 4.82
CA LEU A 452 -6.70 -12.29 4.67
C LEU A 452 -7.25 -13.69 4.88
N THR A 453 -8.50 -13.78 5.33
CA THR A 453 -9.29 -15.01 5.33
C THR A 453 -10.41 -14.92 4.29
N PHE A 454 -10.52 -15.95 3.47
CA PHE A 454 -11.62 -16.20 2.54
C PHE A 454 -12.44 -17.40 3.05
N SER A 455 -13.73 -17.23 3.21
CA SER A 455 -14.60 -18.27 3.75
C SER A 455 -15.87 -18.42 2.94
N ASN A 456 -16.32 -19.66 2.75
CA ASN A 456 -17.72 -19.94 2.48
C ASN A 456 -18.25 -20.67 3.71
N ASP A 457 -19.17 -20.03 4.41
CA ASP A 457 -19.74 -20.54 5.66
C ASP A 457 -21.11 -21.23 5.49
N PHE A 458 -21.37 -21.75 4.28
CA PHE A 458 -22.55 -22.56 4.01
C PHE A 458 -22.58 -23.79 4.93
N ASP A 459 -23.69 -23.94 5.66
CA ASP A 459 -23.90 -25.06 6.58
C ASP A 459 -24.55 -26.25 5.85
N GLU A 460 -23.71 -27.19 5.40
CA GLU A 460 -24.17 -28.42 4.73
C GLU A 460 -25.10 -29.27 5.62
N ALA A 461 -24.91 -29.24 6.95
CA ALA A 461 -25.71 -30.03 7.88
C ALA A 461 -27.14 -29.47 8.08
N ALA A 462 -27.37 -28.21 7.78
CA ALA A 462 -28.67 -27.55 7.88
C ALA A 462 -29.50 -27.68 6.61
N HIS A 463 -28.95 -28.27 5.54
CA HIS A 463 -29.61 -28.33 4.22
C HIS A 463 -29.50 -29.72 3.59
N GLU A 464 -30.45 -30.07 2.73
CA GLU A 464 -30.42 -31.25 1.89
C GLU A 464 -30.50 -30.82 0.40
N LEU A 465 -29.37 -30.31 -0.12
CA LEU A 465 -29.27 -29.88 -1.52
C LEU A 465 -28.52 -30.91 -2.37
N LYS A 466 -28.71 -30.87 -3.69
CA LYS A 466 -27.95 -31.72 -4.60
C LYS A 466 -26.56 -31.19 -4.91
N GLY A 467 -26.39 -29.87 -4.82
CA GLY A 467 -25.14 -29.16 -5.08
C GLY A 467 -24.67 -28.40 -3.86
N GLU A 468 -24.12 -29.11 -2.86
CA GLU A 468 -23.69 -28.55 -1.58
C GLU A 468 -22.26 -27.96 -1.63
N GLN A 469 -21.53 -28.17 -2.75
CA GLN A 469 -20.17 -27.61 -2.91
C GLN A 469 -20.19 -26.09 -2.67
N ALA A 470 -19.29 -25.58 -1.82
CA ALA A 470 -19.32 -24.20 -1.36
C ALA A 470 -17.93 -23.59 -1.35
N LEU A 471 -17.57 -22.88 -2.43
CA LEU A 471 -16.22 -22.37 -2.65
C LEU A 471 -15.95 -21.10 -1.85
N ALA A 472 -14.87 -21.11 -1.08
CA ALA A 472 -14.29 -19.88 -0.53
C ALA A 472 -13.59 -19.06 -1.62
N MET A 473 -12.90 -19.75 -2.57
CA MET A 473 -12.10 -19.10 -3.60
C MET A 473 -12.17 -19.85 -4.93
N LYS A 474 -12.33 -19.09 -6.03
CA LYS A 474 -12.12 -19.58 -7.40
C LYS A 474 -11.18 -18.65 -8.16
N THR A 475 -10.11 -19.17 -8.74
CA THR A 475 -9.23 -18.43 -9.64
C THR A 475 -9.30 -18.94 -11.06
N THR A 476 -9.13 -18.06 -12.05
CA THR A 476 -8.95 -18.43 -13.47
C THR A 476 -7.87 -17.57 -14.15
N GLY A 477 -7.35 -16.54 -13.47
CA GLY A 477 -6.24 -15.72 -13.93
C GLY A 477 -4.90 -16.42 -13.80
N ASP A 478 -3.86 -15.86 -14.42
CA ASP A 478 -2.48 -16.29 -14.32
C ASP A 478 -1.66 -15.40 -13.36
N ARG A 479 -0.59 -15.94 -12.76
CA ARG A 479 0.32 -15.28 -11.84
C ARG A 479 -0.40 -14.73 -10.59
N ILE A 480 -1.19 -15.59 -9.94
CA ILE A 480 -1.88 -15.26 -8.69
C ILE A 480 -1.03 -15.73 -7.50
N VAL A 481 -0.90 -14.87 -6.50
CA VAL A 481 -0.16 -15.16 -5.27
C VAL A 481 -1.09 -15.02 -4.07
N PHE A 482 -1.11 -16.04 -3.22
CA PHE A 482 -1.70 -16.04 -1.89
C PHE A 482 -0.60 -16.19 -0.85
N GLU A 483 -0.37 -15.18 -0.03
CA GLU A 483 0.64 -15.19 1.03
C GLU A 483 -0.01 -14.89 2.38
N ASP A 484 0.24 -15.75 3.36
CA ASP A 484 -0.36 -15.59 4.69
C ASP A 484 -1.89 -15.44 4.64
N THR A 485 -2.56 -16.34 3.91
CA THR A 485 -4.02 -16.34 3.74
C THR A 485 -4.67 -17.57 4.37
N ALA A 486 -5.98 -17.52 4.63
CA ALA A 486 -6.76 -18.68 5.00
C ALA A 486 -7.91 -18.89 4.00
N PHE A 487 -8.20 -20.16 3.69
CA PHE A 487 -9.35 -20.59 2.90
C PHE A 487 -10.16 -21.56 3.76
N LEU A 488 -11.38 -21.17 4.12
CA LEU A 488 -12.24 -21.89 5.03
C LEU A 488 -13.51 -22.35 4.31
N GLY A 489 -13.78 -23.63 4.37
CA GLY A 489 -14.97 -24.25 3.76
C GLY A 489 -14.99 -25.74 4.05
N ASN A 490 -15.87 -26.45 3.38
CA ASN A 490 -16.03 -27.90 3.43
C ASN A 490 -15.70 -28.52 2.06
N GLN A 491 -16.71 -28.98 1.31
CA GLN A 491 -16.48 -29.51 -0.04
C GLN A 491 -16.13 -28.39 -1.02
N ASP A 492 -15.09 -28.58 -1.84
CA ASP A 492 -14.70 -27.68 -2.93
C ASP A 492 -14.13 -26.30 -2.48
N THR A 493 -13.51 -26.17 -1.33
CA THR A 493 -13.08 -24.87 -0.72
C THR A 493 -12.26 -24.00 -1.65
N LEU A 494 -11.19 -24.53 -2.30
CA LEU A 494 -10.25 -23.78 -3.12
C LEU A 494 -10.15 -24.36 -4.54
N MET A 495 -10.74 -23.64 -5.50
CA MET A 495 -10.59 -23.95 -6.93
C MET A 495 -9.53 -23.07 -7.57
N THR A 496 -8.42 -23.68 -7.96
CA THR A 496 -7.42 -23.04 -8.81
C THR A 496 -7.55 -23.55 -10.24
N ASP A 497 -8.14 -22.73 -11.11
CA ASP A 497 -8.57 -23.16 -12.43
C ASP A 497 -7.90 -22.34 -13.56
N SER A 498 -8.16 -22.67 -14.79
CA SER A 498 -7.78 -21.93 -15.98
C SER A 498 -9.00 -21.71 -16.88
N PRO A 499 -8.99 -20.68 -17.74
CA PRO A 499 -10.12 -20.37 -18.63
C PRO A 499 -10.49 -21.52 -19.56
N LYS A 500 -9.50 -22.31 -19.98
CA LYS A 500 -9.64 -23.50 -20.85
C LYS A 500 -8.64 -24.55 -20.40
N LEU A 501 -8.92 -25.83 -20.70
CA LEU A 501 -8.02 -26.93 -20.35
C LEU A 501 -6.58 -26.71 -20.84
N THR A 502 -6.41 -26.21 -22.05
CA THR A 502 -5.09 -25.98 -22.67
C THR A 502 -4.39 -24.69 -22.26
N THR A 503 -5.05 -23.83 -21.45
CA THR A 503 -4.45 -22.62 -20.92
C THR A 503 -3.74 -22.93 -19.63
N VAL A 504 -2.47 -22.52 -19.51
CA VAL A 504 -1.71 -22.63 -18.26
C VAL A 504 -1.93 -21.36 -17.44
N SER A 505 -2.63 -21.50 -16.32
CA SER A 505 -2.70 -20.48 -15.26
C SER A 505 -1.82 -20.94 -14.11
N ARG A 506 -1.11 -19.99 -13.45
CA ARG A 506 -0.18 -20.31 -12.35
C ARG A 506 -0.64 -19.64 -11.07
N VAL A 507 -0.70 -20.44 -9.99
CA VAL A 507 -1.11 -19.98 -8.66
C VAL A 507 -0.07 -20.40 -7.64
N TYR A 508 0.36 -19.47 -6.81
CA TYR A 508 1.30 -19.69 -5.71
C TYR A 508 0.63 -19.40 -4.37
N VAL A 509 0.51 -20.42 -3.52
CA VAL A 509 -0.04 -20.34 -2.16
C VAL A 509 1.09 -20.60 -1.18
N ARG A 510 1.40 -19.62 -0.34
CA ARG A 510 2.53 -19.70 0.59
C ARG A 510 2.13 -19.31 2.01
N GLU A 511 2.70 -20.05 2.99
CA GLU A 511 2.53 -19.76 4.43
C GLU A 511 1.06 -19.58 4.83
N SER A 512 0.18 -20.33 4.16
CA SER A 512 -1.27 -20.18 4.21
C SER A 512 -1.93 -21.34 4.92
N TYR A 513 -3.22 -21.20 5.21
CA TYR A 513 -4.07 -22.22 5.81
C TYR A 513 -5.21 -22.57 4.86
N ILE A 514 -5.46 -23.85 4.62
CA ILE A 514 -6.55 -24.35 3.76
C ILE A 514 -7.27 -25.43 4.53
N GLU A 515 -8.59 -25.35 4.66
CA GLU A 515 -9.40 -26.43 5.23
C GLU A 515 -10.57 -26.83 4.35
N GLY A 516 -10.96 -28.08 4.47
CA GLY A 516 -12.09 -28.67 3.79
C GLY A 516 -12.12 -30.19 3.98
N ASP A 517 -13.04 -30.85 3.30
CA ASP A 517 -13.23 -32.30 3.40
C ASP A 517 -13.18 -33.03 2.04
N VAL A 518 -14.02 -32.70 1.06
CA VAL A 518 -14.07 -33.37 -0.24
C VAL A 518 -13.57 -32.47 -1.35
N ASP A 519 -12.53 -32.92 -2.09
CA ASP A 519 -11.96 -32.21 -3.25
C ASP A 519 -11.61 -30.74 -2.98
N PHE A 520 -11.24 -30.43 -1.76
CA PHE A 520 -11.16 -29.06 -1.29
C PHE A 520 -9.95 -28.26 -1.82
N VAL A 521 -9.04 -28.91 -2.57
CA VAL A 521 -8.03 -28.27 -3.43
C VAL A 521 -8.16 -28.87 -4.81
N TYR A 522 -8.73 -28.16 -5.77
CA TYR A 522 -9.02 -28.72 -7.07
C TYR A 522 -8.88 -27.72 -8.24
N GLY A 523 -8.90 -28.19 -9.46
CA GLY A 523 -8.87 -27.38 -10.68
C GLY A 523 -7.77 -27.75 -11.66
N ARG A 524 -7.61 -26.90 -12.71
CA ARG A 524 -6.73 -27.12 -13.88
C ARG A 524 -5.40 -26.38 -13.79
N ALA A 525 -5.27 -25.38 -12.91
CA ALA A 525 -4.09 -24.52 -12.86
C ALA A 525 -2.83 -25.27 -12.42
N THR A 526 -1.68 -24.79 -12.82
CA THR A 526 -0.41 -25.11 -12.15
C THR A 526 -0.41 -24.43 -10.80
N THR A 527 -0.50 -25.18 -9.72
CA THR A 527 -0.65 -24.67 -8.37
C THR A 527 0.46 -25.17 -7.46
N VAL A 528 1.17 -24.25 -6.84
CA VAL A 528 2.19 -24.56 -5.82
C VAL A 528 1.67 -24.14 -4.45
N ILE A 529 1.59 -25.10 -3.53
CA ILE A 529 1.26 -24.87 -2.11
C ILE A 529 2.52 -25.15 -1.30
N GLU A 530 3.11 -24.12 -0.72
CA GLU A 530 4.38 -24.19 -0.01
C GLU A 530 4.27 -23.68 1.43
N ARG A 531 4.95 -24.38 2.38
CA ARG A 531 5.04 -23.99 3.81
C ARG A 531 3.66 -23.67 4.43
N SER A 532 2.64 -24.41 4.00
CA SER A 532 1.26 -24.18 4.39
C SER A 532 0.71 -25.29 5.27
N VAL A 533 -0.38 -24.98 5.97
CA VAL A 533 -1.15 -25.97 6.73
C VAL A 533 -2.41 -26.33 5.95
N ILE A 534 -2.60 -27.60 5.66
CA ILE A 534 -3.77 -28.14 4.97
C ILE A 534 -4.53 -29.01 5.98
N ARG A 535 -5.73 -28.58 6.37
CA ARG A 535 -6.56 -29.28 7.33
C ARG A 535 -7.68 -30.04 6.64
N ALA A 536 -7.60 -31.36 6.71
CA ALA A 536 -8.63 -32.29 6.24
C ALA A 536 -9.64 -32.52 7.39
N LEU A 537 -10.85 -31.99 7.23
CA LEU A 537 -11.91 -32.00 8.24
C LEU A 537 -12.55 -33.38 8.35
N SER A 538 -12.92 -33.79 9.55
CA SER A 538 -13.65 -35.05 9.77
C SER A 538 -15.14 -34.90 9.42
N ARG A 539 -15.66 -35.84 8.64
CA ARG A 539 -17.10 -35.99 8.36
C ARG A 539 -17.74 -37.05 9.26
N GLY A 540 -17.04 -37.51 10.28
CA GLY A 540 -17.50 -38.55 11.21
C GLY A 540 -17.53 -39.95 10.63
N SER A 541 -16.85 -40.20 9.49
CA SER A 541 -16.81 -41.51 8.84
C SER A 541 -15.66 -42.37 9.34
N ASP A 542 -15.90 -43.62 9.63
CA ASP A 542 -14.87 -44.60 10.01
C ASP A 542 -14.11 -45.18 8.79
N SER A 543 -14.48 -44.83 7.57
CA SER A 543 -13.91 -45.44 6.34
C SER A 543 -13.46 -44.44 5.30
N ASN A 544 -14.19 -43.33 5.10
CA ASN A 544 -13.85 -42.32 4.13
C ASN A 544 -14.38 -40.93 4.53
N ASN A 545 -13.46 -40.02 4.93
CA ASN A 545 -13.78 -38.66 5.29
C ASN A 545 -13.57 -37.69 4.14
N GLY A 546 -12.90 -38.07 3.05
CA GLY A 546 -12.77 -37.18 1.90
C GLY A 546 -11.50 -37.34 1.09
N TYR A 547 -11.23 -36.31 0.28
CA TYR A 547 -10.14 -36.26 -0.70
C TYR A 547 -9.52 -34.87 -0.65
N ILE A 548 -8.19 -34.78 -0.48
CA ILE A 548 -7.50 -33.50 -0.34
C ILE A 548 -7.42 -32.80 -1.70
N THR A 549 -7.07 -33.54 -2.77
CA THR A 549 -6.91 -32.95 -4.10
C THR A 549 -7.79 -33.60 -5.15
N ALA A 550 -8.28 -32.78 -6.11
CA ALA A 550 -8.93 -33.24 -7.34
C ALA A 550 -8.40 -32.44 -8.55
N ALA A 551 -7.17 -32.71 -8.94
CA ALA A 551 -6.52 -32.03 -10.05
C ALA A 551 -7.08 -32.44 -11.41
N SER A 552 -7.05 -31.51 -12.39
CA SER A 552 -7.54 -31.68 -13.76
C SER A 552 -6.54 -31.11 -14.76
N THR A 553 -5.29 -31.50 -14.64
CA THR A 553 -4.18 -30.91 -15.42
C THR A 553 -4.25 -31.35 -16.88
N TRP A 554 -4.11 -30.42 -17.83
CA TRP A 554 -3.97 -30.74 -19.23
C TRP A 554 -2.77 -31.68 -19.47
N LYS A 555 -2.96 -32.74 -20.28
CA LYS A 555 -1.92 -33.74 -20.58
C LYS A 555 -0.63 -33.13 -21.15
N GLY A 556 -0.73 -32.02 -21.90
CA GLY A 556 0.40 -31.27 -22.46
C GLY A 556 1.12 -30.36 -21.47
N ASN A 557 0.57 -30.13 -20.27
CA ASN A 557 1.22 -29.38 -19.22
C ASN A 557 1.97 -30.33 -18.27
N PRO A 558 3.32 -30.24 -18.13
CA PRO A 558 4.07 -31.12 -17.23
C PRO A 558 3.77 -30.84 -15.75
N TYR A 559 3.27 -29.67 -15.41
CA TYR A 559 3.11 -29.19 -14.05
C TYR A 559 1.64 -28.93 -13.68
N GLY A 560 1.13 -29.67 -12.72
CA GLY A 560 -0.18 -29.49 -12.09
C GLY A 560 -0.04 -28.96 -10.67
N PHE A 561 -0.39 -29.79 -9.67
CA PHE A 561 -0.29 -29.41 -8.26
C PHE A 561 1.05 -29.86 -7.65
N LEU A 562 1.71 -28.95 -6.94
CA LEU A 562 2.86 -29.20 -6.09
C LEU A 562 2.52 -28.78 -4.66
N ILE A 563 2.45 -29.74 -3.74
CA ILE A 563 2.40 -29.48 -2.29
C ILE A 563 3.77 -29.80 -1.72
N THR A 564 4.44 -28.79 -1.15
CA THR A 564 5.82 -28.95 -0.68
C THR A 564 6.08 -28.24 0.64
N ARG A 565 6.98 -28.85 1.47
CA ARG A 565 7.40 -28.30 2.77
C ARG A 565 6.23 -27.88 3.67
N SER A 566 5.11 -28.56 3.52
CA SER A 566 3.85 -28.24 4.16
C SER A 566 3.47 -29.25 5.25
N LYS A 567 2.35 -29.05 5.89
CA LYS A 567 1.83 -29.93 6.92
C LYS A 567 0.36 -30.21 6.64
N ILE A 568 0.01 -31.48 6.38
CA ILE A 568 -1.37 -31.93 6.39
C ILE A 568 -1.72 -32.34 7.83
N VAL A 569 -2.86 -31.89 8.31
CA VAL A 569 -3.42 -32.21 9.63
C VAL A 569 -4.86 -32.68 9.49
N SER A 570 -5.32 -33.54 10.37
CA SER A 570 -6.70 -34.02 10.42
C SER A 570 -7.04 -34.55 11.81
N ASP A 571 -8.29 -34.40 12.19
CA ASP A 571 -8.91 -35.00 13.36
C ASP A 571 -9.76 -36.23 12.99
N ALA A 572 -9.79 -36.62 11.70
CA ALA A 572 -10.44 -37.83 11.23
C ALA A 572 -9.69 -39.10 11.70
N PRO A 573 -10.39 -40.25 11.83
CA PRO A 573 -9.78 -41.53 12.19
C PRO A 573 -8.62 -41.92 11.25
N ALA A 574 -7.70 -42.75 11.74
CA ALA A 574 -6.57 -43.23 10.95
C ALA A 574 -7.03 -44.03 9.71
N GLY A 575 -6.40 -43.74 8.56
CA GLY A 575 -6.66 -44.47 7.32
C GLY A 575 -8.01 -44.14 6.65
N THR A 576 -8.55 -42.94 6.87
CA THR A 576 -9.86 -42.55 6.34
C THR A 576 -9.83 -41.44 5.29
N TYR A 577 -8.64 -40.94 4.95
CA TYR A 577 -8.48 -39.82 3.98
C TYR A 577 -7.65 -40.20 2.77
N HIS A 578 -8.12 -39.85 1.56
CA HIS A 578 -7.33 -39.94 0.34
C HIS A 578 -6.49 -38.64 0.11
N LEU A 579 -5.28 -38.79 -0.46
CA LEU A 579 -4.48 -37.66 -0.92
C LEU A 579 -5.09 -37.00 -2.17
N GLY A 580 -5.74 -37.80 -3.01
CA GLY A 580 -6.44 -37.26 -4.16
C GLY A 580 -7.04 -38.28 -5.11
N ARG A 581 -7.73 -37.72 -6.11
CA ARG A 581 -8.38 -38.42 -7.21
C ARG A 581 -8.34 -37.60 -8.52
N PRO A 582 -8.36 -38.21 -9.72
CA PRO A 582 -8.28 -37.50 -10.99
C PRO A 582 -9.64 -36.91 -11.36
N TRP A 583 -9.73 -35.60 -11.50
CA TRP A 583 -10.95 -34.94 -11.96
C TRP A 583 -10.93 -34.71 -13.47
N HIS A 584 -11.94 -35.25 -14.16
CA HIS A 584 -12.16 -35.07 -15.60
C HIS A 584 -13.46 -34.30 -15.82
N PRO A 585 -13.47 -32.97 -15.76
CA PRO A 585 -14.69 -32.17 -15.91
C PRO A 585 -15.37 -32.45 -17.25
N GLY A 586 -16.67 -32.84 -17.21
CA GLY A 586 -17.41 -33.21 -18.41
C GLY A 586 -16.94 -34.49 -19.10
N GLY A 587 -16.11 -35.30 -18.44
CA GLY A 587 -15.54 -36.53 -19.04
C GLY A 587 -14.35 -36.27 -19.98
N GLU A 588 -13.69 -35.09 -19.88
CA GLU A 588 -12.59 -34.65 -20.74
C GLU A 588 -11.37 -35.60 -20.63
N PRO A 589 -11.03 -36.38 -21.67
CA PRO A 589 -9.97 -37.40 -21.59
C PRO A 589 -8.57 -36.79 -21.55
N ASP A 590 -8.41 -35.57 -22.03
CA ASP A 590 -7.13 -34.86 -22.05
C ASP A 590 -6.76 -34.16 -20.72
N ALA A 591 -7.66 -34.26 -19.73
CA ALA A 591 -7.43 -33.77 -18.36
C ALA A 591 -6.72 -34.85 -17.52
N VAL A 592 -5.42 -35.02 -17.71
CA VAL A 592 -4.61 -36.03 -17.00
C VAL A 592 -4.00 -35.41 -15.76
N ALA A 593 -4.64 -35.62 -14.62
CA ALA A 593 -4.26 -35.01 -13.33
C ALA A 593 -2.77 -35.24 -13.01
N GLN A 594 -2.09 -34.15 -12.58
CA GLN A 594 -0.72 -34.20 -12.05
C GLN A 594 -0.70 -33.63 -10.63
N VAL A 595 -0.28 -34.43 -9.66
CA VAL A 595 -0.08 -34.01 -8.28
C VAL A 595 1.23 -34.58 -7.76
N LEU A 596 2.09 -33.71 -7.25
CA LEU A 596 3.29 -34.06 -6.50
C LEU A 596 3.17 -33.56 -5.07
N ILE A 597 3.21 -34.47 -4.09
CA ILE A 597 3.33 -34.10 -2.67
C ILE A 597 4.74 -34.48 -2.21
N ARG A 598 5.52 -33.49 -1.76
CA ARG A 598 6.91 -33.73 -1.37
C ARG A 598 7.27 -33.01 -0.07
N GLU A 599 8.20 -33.60 0.70
CA GLU A 599 8.76 -33.00 1.90
C GLU A 599 7.67 -32.49 2.87
N THR A 600 6.51 -33.15 2.87
CA THR A 600 5.30 -32.73 3.59
C THR A 600 4.95 -33.73 4.69
N ARG A 601 4.51 -33.22 5.83
CA ARG A 601 4.07 -34.07 6.95
C ARG A 601 2.66 -34.57 6.70
N LEU A 602 2.46 -35.90 6.74
CA LEU A 602 1.17 -36.55 6.55
C LEU A 602 0.65 -37.13 7.87
N PRO A 603 -0.62 -36.87 8.24
CA PRO A 603 -1.25 -37.41 9.46
C PRO A 603 -1.63 -38.88 9.32
N ALA A 604 -1.90 -39.55 10.43
CA ALA A 604 -2.38 -40.93 10.45
C ALA A 604 -3.71 -41.15 9.70
N ALA A 605 -4.49 -40.08 9.52
CA ALA A 605 -5.74 -40.14 8.73
C ALA A 605 -5.53 -40.52 7.26
N VAL A 606 -4.35 -40.33 6.67
CA VAL A 606 -4.04 -40.68 5.29
C VAL A 606 -4.04 -42.20 5.13
N LYS A 607 -4.76 -42.72 4.15
CA LYS A 607 -4.85 -44.14 3.80
C LYS A 607 -3.51 -44.72 3.33
N SER A 608 -3.33 -46.03 3.49
CA SER A 608 -2.17 -46.76 2.93
C SER A 608 -2.20 -46.76 1.39
N SER A 609 -3.41 -46.75 0.77
CA SER A 609 -3.64 -46.55 -0.67
C SER A 609 -4.33 -45.22 -0.84
N PRO A 610 -3.59 -44.10 -0.89
CA PRO A 610 -4.16 -42.76 -0.74
C PRO A 610 -4.69 -42.17 -2.06
N TRP A 611 -4.46 -42.77 -3.18
CA TRP A 611 -4.96 -42.37 -4.48
C TRP A 611 -6.13 -43.26 -4.91
N THR A 612 -7.18 -42.69 -5.49
CA THR A 612 -8.38 -43.45 -5.85
C THR A 612 -8.99 -42.93 -7.15
N ASP A 613 -9.82 -43.75 -7.78
CA ASP A 613 -10.51 -43.47 -9.03
C ASP A 613 -11.62 -42.42 -8.82
N MET A 614 -11.98 -41.72 -9.90
CA MET A 614 -13.09 -40.77 -9.92
C MET A 614 -13.88 -40.88 -11.22
N SER A 615 -15.19 -41.09 -11.13
CA SER A 615 -16.13 -41.06 -12.27
C SER A 615 -15.71 -41.95 -13.44
N GLY A 616 -15.14 -43.15 -13.17
CA GLY A 616 -14.68 -44.10 -14.16
C GLY A 616 -13.27 -43.87 -14.69
N PHE A 617 -12.59 -42.84 -14.26
CA PHE A 617 -11.17 -42.60 -14.58
C PHE A 617 -10.26 -43.13 -13.48
N SER A 618 -9.27 -43.93 -13.88
CA SER A 618 -8.37 -44.58 -12.95
C SER A 618 -7.27 -43.63 -12.47
N TRP A 619 -6.98 -43.63 -11.17
CA TRP A 619 -5.85 -42.89 -10.62
C TRP A 619 -4.49 -43.37 -11.16
N LYS A 620 -4.43 -44.62 -11.67
CA LYS A 620 -3.21 -45.21 -12.26
C LYS A 620 -2.85 -44.59 -13.62
N ASP A 621 -3.83 -43.99 -14.29
CA ASP A 621 -3.62 -43.24 -15.54
C ASP A 621 -3.26 -41.79 -15.30
N ALA A 622 -3.35 -41.32 -14.04
CA ALA A 622 -2.94 -40.00 -13.62
C ALA A 622 -1.42 -39.93 -13.27
N ARG A 623 -0.90 -38.75 -13.19
CA ARG A 623 0.51 -38.44 -12.85
C ARG A 623 0.67 -38.11 -11.37
N PHE A 624 0.22 -39.02 -10.50
CA PHE A 624 0.32 -38.86 -9.04
C PHE A 624 1.64 -39.41 -8.53
N THR A 625 2.37 -38.58 -7.74
CA THR A 625 3.66 -38.98 -7.16
C THR A 625 3.88 -38.36 -5.80
N GLU A 626 4.71 -39.02 -5.02
CA GLU A 626 5.16 -38.56 -3.70
C GLU A 626 6.68 -38.54 -3.65
N HIS A 627 7.27 -37.66 -2.78
CA HIS A 627 8.71 -37.62 -2.60
C HIS A 627 9.09 -37.15 -1.19
N ARG A 628 9.79 -38.02 -0.44
CA ARG A 628 10.30 -37.72 0.92
C ARG A 628 9.27 -37.13 1.88
N ASN A 629 8.01 -37.55 1.77
CA ASN A 629 7.00 -37.24 2.78
C ASN A 629 7.32 -37.96 4.10
N TYR A 630 6.85 -37.44 5.20
CA TYR A 630 7.13 -37.96 6.54
C TYR A 630 5.90 -37.90 7.45
N GLY A 631 5.95 -38.55 8.60
CA GLY A 631 4.86 -38.63 9.57
C GLY A 631 4.09 -39.96 9.48
N PRO A 632 3.09 -40.16 10.34
CA PRO A 632 2.43 -41.47 10.51
C PRO A 632 1.63 -41.92 9.27
N GLY A 633 1.21 -41.00 8.40
CA GLY A 633 0.51 -41.31 7.16
C GLY A 633 1.40 -41.43 5.92
N ALA A 634 2.74 -41.46 6.09
CA ALA A 634 3.68 -41.43 4.97
C ALA A 634 4.34 -42.77 4.66
N THR A 635 3.85 -43.89 5.25
CA THR A 635 4.39 -45.23 4.97
C THR A 635 4.24 -45.57 3.51
N VAL A 636 5.34 -45.84 2.80
CA VAL A 636 5.35 -46.18 1.38
C VAL A 636 4.78 -47.58 1.17
N THR A 637 3.86 -47.70 0.21
CA THR A 637 3.25 -48.94 -0.22
C THR A 637 3.30 -49.03 -1.75
N ALA A 638 2.86 -50.15 -2.33
CA ALA A 638 2.78 -50.35 -3.80
C ALA A 638 1.83 -49.38 -4.48
N ASP A 639 0.82 -48.86 -3.77
CA ASP A 639 -0.18 -47.90 -4.28
C ASP A 639 0.25 -46.42 -4.06
N ARG A 640 1.52 -46.18 -3.78
CA ARG A 640 2.10 -44.85 -3.54
C ARG A 640 3.30 -44.59 -4.43
N PRO A 641 3.09 -44.17 -5.68
CA PRO A 641 4.20 -43.88 -6.61
C PRO A 641 5.16 -42.88 -6.05
N GLN A 642 6.47 -43.23 -6.00
CA GLN A 642 7.54 -42.38 -5.47
C GLN A 642 8.35 -41.79 -6.59
N MET A 643 8.56 -40.47 -6.56
CA MET A 643 9.47 -39.76 -7.47
C MET A 643 10.92 -40.01 -7.08
N SER A 644 11.78 -40.25 -8.05
CA SER A 644 13.22 -40.39 -7.79
C SER A 644 13.88 -39.07 -7.35
N ASP A 645 14.98 -39.13 -6.61
CA ASP A 645 15.78 -37.95 -6.24
C ASP A 645 16.30 -37.20 -7.48
N ARG A 646 16.55 -37.92 -8.57
CA ARG A 646 16.97 -37.32 -9.83
C ARG A 646 15.84 -36.46 -10.43
N ASP A 647 14.63 -36.96 -10.51
CA ASP A 647 13.49 -36.27 -11.12
C ASP A 647 13.01 -35.14 -10.21
N ALA A 648 13.08 -35.34 -8.90
CA ALA A 648 12.71 -34.32 -7.92
C ALA A 648 13.55 -33.01 -8.03
N ARG A 649 14.77 -33.09 -8.59
CA ARG A 649 15.61 -31.91 -8.84
C ARG A 649 15.02 -30.96 -9.89
N SER A 650 14.25 -31.48 -10.85
CA SER A 650 13.56 -30.68 -11.87
C SER A 650 12.15 -30.23 -11.45
N HIS A 651 11.60 -30.79 -10.37
CA HIS A 651 10.26 -30.48 -9.87
C HIS A 651 10.34 -29.48 -8.67
N THR A 652 10.91 -28.32 -8.91
CA THR A 652 11.05 -27.23 -7.90
C THR A 652 9.91 -26.23 -7.99
N VAL A 653 9.70 -25.43 -6.95
CA VAL A 653 8.77 -24.31 -6.96
C VAL A 653 9.00 -23.40 -8.17
N THR A 654 10.26 -23.06 -8.43
CA THR A 654 10.63 -22.23 -9.59
C THR A 654 10.25 -22.89 -10.90
N ALA A 655 10.50 -24.21 -11.08
CA ALA A 655 10.16 -24.91 -12.32
C ALA A 655 8.66 -24.93 -12.61
N TYR A 656 7.82 -25.10 -11.57
CA TYR A 656 6.37 -25.05 -11.72
C TYR A 656 5.88 -23.66 -12.11
N LEU A 657 6.49 -22.59 -11.54
CA LEU A 657 5.97 -21.24 -11.70
C LEU A 657 6.61 -20.48 -12.88
N ALA A 658 7.80 -20.85 -13.33
CA ALA A 658 8.54 -20.09 -14.34
C ALA A 658 7.78 -19.90 -15.67
N GLY A 659 7.01 -20.89 -16.10
CA GLY A 659 6.34 -20.84 -17.40
C GLY A 659 7.32 -20.52 -18.53
N THR A 660 6.86 -19.81 -19.56
CA THR A 660 7.69 -19.33 -20.68
C THR A 660 8.21 -17.90 -20.46
N ASP A 661 7.66 -17.20 -19.47
CA ASP A 661 7.97 -15.79 -19.13
C ASP A 661 8.92 -15.64 -17.94
N GLY A 662 9.37 -16.76 -17.34
CA GLY A 662 10.27 -16.75 -16.19
C GLY A 662 9.67 -16.21 -14.90
N TRP A 663 8.32 -16.26 -14.75
CA TRP A 663 7.65 -15.72 -13.58
C TRP A 663 8.20 -16.34 -12.29
N ALA A 664 8.75 -15.49 -11.46
CA ALA A 664 9.26 -15.84 -10.13
C ALA A 664 8.62 -14.87 -9.13
N PRO A 665 7.56 -15.26 -8.42
CA PRO A 665 7.00 -14.41 -7.37
C PRO A 665 8.07 -14.14 -6.32
N HIS A 666 8.24 -12.88 -5.91
CA HIS A 666 9.29 -12.49 -4.97
C HIS A 666 9.09 -13.19 -3.64
N ILE A 667 9.91 -14.20 -3.42
CA ILE A 667 10.03 -14.89 -2.13
C ILE A 667 10.88 -13.98 -1.26
N ARG A 668 10.27 -13.19 -0.38
CA ARG A 668 11.03 -12.56 0.71
C ARG A 668 11.44 -13.68 1.66
N HIS A 669 12.75 -13.93 1.73
CA HIS A 669 13.37 -14.86 2.69
C HIS A 669 13.40 -14.24 4.08
#